data_0639da1201adba1409698750663ffd17
#
_entry.id   0639da1201adba1409698750663ffd17
#
_cell.length_a   1.000
_cell.length_b   1.000
_cell.length_c   1.000
_cell.angle_alpha   90.00
_cell.angle_beta   90.00
_cell.angle_gamma   90.00
#
_symmetry.space_group_name_H-M   'P 1'
#
loop_
_entity.id
_entity.type
_entity.pdbx_description
1 polymer ?
#
loop_
_entity_poly.entity_id
_entity_poly.type
_entity_poly.pdbx_seq_one_letter_code
_entity_poly.pdbx_strand_id
1 'polypeptide(L)'
;MTEAGGSVSGTRRLLRRLRDIMAGSGTAQERLEHIVRVVAAEMVAEVCSAYIMRAGEVLELFATEGLRPEAVHRTRLRVGEGLVGVIAATARHLALADAQAHPNFAYRPETGEEIFHSLMGVPILRSGRVSGVLVVQNRTLRHYTDDEIEVLQTIAMIVAELVAGGELVNPLEIAQSQGGGLLPLRLVGVRLNAGLAIGPAVLHLPRAVIRQVVAEDVSAELMRLRWAVAAMREAIDELVATSREFGDGEHHDVIETYRMFAADRGWVARIADAIRSGLTAEAAVQKVSDDTRTRMMQVSDPYLRERLFDLDDLANRLQQHLSGRPPSAAWAELPPEFILVASAMGPAELLDYARRRITGLVLEEGSPTAHVAIVAKAFDIPVVGRVNEATSRIEAGDIVVVDGDHAQVLIRPSADIQQSVATAVEARTRRRAFYETLRSAPPITRDGIEIKLLLNAGLLLDLTQLSATGAEGVGLFRTEFPLMVRDTFPAVEELTEFYQRVFEQVEQRPVVFRTLDIGGDKVLPYLPHAMEDNPAMGWRAIRIGLDRPAMLRQQLRALIRAAEARTLFVKFPMVAEVAELERARTLVDVELARAAKEGRVLPASIKIGVMLEVPALLWQLPALCERIDFLSIGTNDLLQFLFACDRGNPRLAERYDPLSAPMLALFREVIAHTQTAGVPLSMCWRHGGEPARSDGADRYRFPDTLYGADLDRPRQDDAP
;
A
#
# COMPACT_ATOMS: atom_id res chain seq x y z
N MET A 1 26.06 0.02 -47.76
CA MET A 1 25.87 -0.83 -46.58
C MET A 1 27.22 -1.11 -45.88
N THR A 2 27.92 -0.10 -45.35
CA THR A 2 29.22 -0.29 -44.68
C THR A 2 29.52 0.74 -43.59
N GLU A 3 28.54 1.49 -43.09
CA GLU A 3 28.79 2.50 -42.03
C GLU A 3 28.24 2.12 -40.66
N ALA A 4 27.37 1.08 -40.52
CA ALA A 4 26.78 0.68 -39.23
C ALA A 4 27.72 -0.21 -38.36
N GLY A 5 28.84 -0.69 -38.88
CA GLY A 5 29.74 -1.60 -38.15
C GLY A 5 30.81 -0.92 -37.28
N GLY A 6 31.09 0.35 -37.50
CA GLY A 6 32.15 1.11 -36.81
C GLY A 6 31.76 1.64 -35.43
N SER A 7 30.52 2.10 -35.29
CA SER A 7 29.99 2.72 -34.06
C SER A 7 29.85 1.71 -32.89
N VAL A 8 29.33 0.55 -33.16
CA VAL A 8 29.12 -0.50 -32.12
C VAL A 8 30.42 -1.06 -31.56
N SER A 9 31.49 -1.08 -32.37
CA SER A 9 32.81 -1.53 -31.94
C SER A 9 33.49 -0.52 -31.01
N GLY A 10 33.34 0.78 -31.28
CA GLY A 10 33.89 1.87 -30.46
C GLY A 10 33.29 1.94 -29.07
N THR A 11 31.95 1.92 -29.00
CA THR A 11 31.20 1.97 -27.73
C THR A 11 31.54 0.80 -26.82
N ARG A 12 31.64 -0.43 -27.37
CA ARG A 12 32.04 -1.62 -26.58
C ARG A 12 33.45 -1.50 -26.02
N ARG A 13 34.39 -0.90 -26.77
CA ARG A 13 35.76 -0.70 -26.32
C ARG A 13 35.83 0.34 -25.21
N LEU A 14 35.09 1.43 -25.32
CA LEU A 14 34.96 2.45 -24.29
C LEU A 14 34.38 1.88 -22.97
N LEU A 15 33.27 1.20 -23.03
CA LEU A 15 32.65 0.59 -21.82
C LEU A 15 33.59 -0.43 -21.14
N ARG A 16 34.36 -1.20 -21.90
CA ARG A 16 35.37 -2.12 -21.34
C ARG A 16 36.46 -1.36 -20.60
N ARG A 17 36.99 -0.28 -21.19
CA ARG A 17 38.01 0.57 -20.54
C ARG A 17 37.49 1.21 -19.27
N LEU A 18 36.26 1.74 -19.30
CA LEU A 18 35.63 2.34 -18.12
C LEU A 18 35.44 1.30 -16.99
N ARG A 19 34.99 0.09 -17.33
CA ARG A 19 34.89 -1.00 -16.34
C ARG A 19 36.26 -1.30 -15.72
N ASP A 20 37.31 -1.38 -16.54
CA ASP A 20 38.66 -1.70 -16.04
C ASP A 20 39.22 -0.56 -15.16
N ILE A 21 38.89 0.72 -15.44
CA ILE A 21 39.19 1.87 -14.56
C ILE A 21 38.43 1.75 -13.24
N MET A 22 37.13 1.44 -13.27
CA MET A 22 36.30 1.30 -12.06
C MET A 22 36.74 0.14 -11.18
N ALA A 23 37.26 -0.94 -11.75
CA ALA A 23 37.79 -2.09 -11.04
C ALA A 23 39.25 -1.92 -10.56
N GLY A 24 39.94 -0.88 -11.02
CA GLY A 24 41.34 -0.61 -10.69
C GLY A 24 41.53 -0.11 -9.24
N SER A 25 42.76 -0.32 -8.72
CA SER A 25 43.20 0.26 -7.44
C SER A 25 43.63 1.71 -7.64
N GLY A 26 42.97 2.64 -7.00
CA GLY A 26 43.26 4.07 -7.05
C GLY A 26 42.21 4.88 -6.29
N THR A 27 42.49 6.13 -5.97
CA THR A 27 41.52 7.04 -5.37
C THR A 27 40.38 7.36 -6.35
N ALA A 28 39.21 7.76 -5.83
CA ALA A 28 38.11 8.19 -6.69
C ALA A 28 38.49 9.37 -7.59
N GLN A 29 39.35 10.27 -7.10
CA GLN A 29 39.88 11.40 -7.88
C GLN A 29 40.72 10.92 -9.08
N GLU A 30 41.67 10.01 -8.88
CA GLU A 30 42.49 9.44 -9.94
C GLU A 30 41.65 8.69 -10.98
N ARG A 31 40.62 7.94 -10.52
CA ARG A 31 39.69 7.26 -11.41
C ARG A 31 38.89 8.26 -12.25
N LEU A 32 38.40 9.37 -11.66
CA LEU A 32 37.66 10.41 -12.37
C LEU A 32 38.52 11.09 -13.42
N GLU A 33 39.75 11.45 -13.09
CA GLU A 33 40.73 12.03 -14.05
C GLU A 33 41.03 11.07 -15.22
N HIS A 34 41.12 9.77 -14.93
CA HIS A 34 41.34 8.78 -15.98
C HIS A 34 40.09 8.61 -16.86
N ILE A 35 38.89 8.68 -16.29
CA ILE A 35 37.60 8.64 -17.03
C ILE A 35 37.52 9.83 -18.00
N VAL A 36 37.72 11.07 -17.54
CA VAL A 36 37.61 12.26 -18.42
C VAL A 36 38.62 12.20 -19.57
N ARG A 37 39.82 11.68 -19.32
CA ARG A 37 40.87 11.50 -20.36
C ARG A 37 40.46 10.45 -21.41
N VAL A 38 39.93 9.32 -20.97
CA VAL A 38 39.45 8.26 -21.87
C VAL A 38 38.23 8.73 -22.67
N VAL A 39 37.31 9.48 -22.04
CA VAL A 39 36.15 10.05 -22.73
C VAL A 39 36.54 11.05 -23.78
N ALA A 40 37.45 11.99 -23.49
CA ALA A 40 37.97 12.95 -24.47
C ALA A 40 38.56 12.24 -25.69
N ALA A 41 39.39 11.21 -25.46
CA ALA A 41 40.04 10.46 -26.54
C ALA A 41 39.06 9.66 -27.41
N GLU A 42 38.12 8.94 -26.81
CA GLU A 42 37.17 8.05 -27.53
C GLU A 42 36.03 8.84 -28.21
N MET A 43 35.63 9.99 -27.67
CA MET A 43 34.63 10.88 -28.29
C MET A 43 35.21 11.90 -29.26
N VAL A 44 36.53 11.84 -29.47
CA VAL A 44 37.25 12.79 -30.32
C VAL A 44 36.94 14.23 -29.91
N ALA A 45 36.93 14.49 -28.61
CA ALA A 45 36.73 15.80 -28.02
C ALA A 45 38.09 16.38 -27.54
N GLU A 46 38.27 17.67 -27.72
CA GLU A 46 39.48 18.37 -27.27
C GLU A 46 39.42 18.69 -25.77
N VAL A 47 38.20 18.75 -25.23
CA VAL A 47 37.93 18.93 -23.79
C VAL A 47 36.93 17.88 -23.32
N CYS A 48 37.22 17.31 -22.15
CA CYS A 48 36.22 16.64 -21.33
C CYS A 48 36.39 17.11 -19.88
N SER A 49 35.30 17.54 -19.26
CA SER A 49 35.28 18.10 -17.90
C SER A 49 34.14 17.51 -17.05
N ALA A 50 34.48 17.16 -15.82
CA ALA A 50 33.49 16.68 -14.82
C ALA A 50 33.33 17.73 -13.71
N TYR A 51 32.12 18.27 -13.61
CA TYR A 51 31.72 19.17 -12.55
C TYR A 51 30.89 18.38 -11.54
N ILE A 52 31.25 18.45 -10.27
CA ILE A 52 30.56 17.70 -9.18
C ILE A 52 29.85 18.68 -8.26
N MET A 53 28.65 18.33 -7.83
CA MET A 53 27.82 19.13 -6.95
C MET A 53 28.39 19.17 -5.53
N ARG A 54 28.47 20.40 -4.98
CA ARG A 54 28.86 20.69 -3.60
C ARG A 54 27.68 21.25 -2.82
N ALA A 55 27.81 21.37 -1.49
CA ALA A 55 26.83 22.04 -0.66
C ALA A 55 26.51 23.47 -1.14
N GLY A 56 25.26 23.89 -1.05
CA GLY A 56 24.80 25.22 -1.47
C GLY A 56 24.60 25.37 -2.98
N GLU A 57 24.33 24.28 -3.69
CA GLU A 57 24.00 24.28 -5.14
C GLU A 57 25.14 24.81 -6.02
N VAL A 58 26.37 24.49 -5.67
CA VAL A 58 27.56 24.87 -6.38
C VAL A 58 28.15 23.67 -7.09
N LEU A 59 28.38 23.81 -8.38
CA LEU A 59 29.13 22.86 -9.23
C LEU A 59 30.60 23.24 -9.20
N GLU A 60 31.46 22.36 -8.74
CA GLU A 60 32.92 22.53 -8.71
C GLU A 60 33.57 21.65 -9.78
N LEU A 61 34.52 22.18 -10.52
CA LEU A 61 35.30 21.42 -11.50
C LEU A 61 36.27 20.47 -10.78
N PHE A 62 36.00 19.16 -10.86
CA PHE A 62 36.80 18.11 -10.20
C PHE A 62 37.86 17.49 -11.09
N ALA A 63 37.59 17.35 -12.38
CA ALA A 63 38.53 16.81 -13.33
C ALA A 63 38.31 17.41 -14.71
N THR A 64 39.40 17.62 -15.44
CA THR A 64 39.34 18.08 -16.84
C THR A 64 40.48 17.51 -17.64
N GLU A 65 40.21 17.26 -18.91
CA GLU A 65 41.20 17.09 -19.96
C GLU A 65 40.99 18.23 -20.98
N GLY A 66 42.00 18.95 -21.31
CA GLY A 66 41.99 20.00 -22.33
C GLY A 66 41.73 21.44 -21.85
N LEU A 67 41.15 21.65 -20.64
CA LEU A 67 41.17 22.98 -20.01
C LEU A 67 42.44 23.19 -19.19
N ARG A 68 42.62 24.42 -18.66
CA ARG A 68 43.78 24.73 -17.81
C ARG A 68 43.72 23.88 -16.51
N PRO A 69 44.81 23.15 -16.19
CA PRO A 69 44.79 22.28 -14.98
C PRO A 69 44.56 23.04 -13.66
N GLU A 70 44.98 24.32 -13.62
CA GLU A 70 44.82 25.18 -12.44
C GLU A 70 43.35 25.56 -12.16
N ALA A 71 42.44 25.33 -13.12
CA ALA A 71 40.99 25.54 -12.95
C ALA A 71 40.35 24.47 -12.07
N VAL A 72 40.94 23.27 -11.96
CA VAL A 72 40.44 22.18 -11.12
C VAL A 72 40.41 22.63 -9.67
N HIS A 73 39.29 22.37 -8.98
CA HIS A 73 38.95 22.80 -7.62
C HIS A 73 38.89 24.31 -7.40
N ARG A 74 39.04 25.12 -8.44
CA ARG A 74 38.90 26.60 -8.38
C ARG A 74 37.68 27.10 -9.09
N THR A 75 37.36 26.56 -10.25
CA THR A 75 36.16 26.94 -10.99
C THR A 75 34.91 26.41 -10.33
N ARG A 76 34.02 27.34 -9.97
CA ARG A 76 32.72 27.06 -9.34
C ARG A 76 31.64 27.82 -10.06
N LEU A 77 30.51 27.13 -10.29
CA LEU A 77 29.32 27.66 -10.94
C LEU A 77 28.12 27.35 -10.05
N ARG A 78 27.18 28.28 -9.93
CA ARG A 78 25.90 27.99 -9.28
C ARG A 78 24.99 27.21 -10.23
N VAL A 79 24.10 26.42 -9.69
CA VAL A 79 23.01 25.83 -10.47
C VAL A 79 22.23 26.94 -11.17
N GLY A 80 22.04 26.80 -12.50
CA GLY A 80 21.46 27.86 -13.35
C GLY A 80 22.46 28.86 -13.93
N GLU A 81 23.73 28.90 -13.48
CA GLU A 81 24.76 29.81 -13.96
C GLU A 81 25.58 29.17 -15.08
N GLY A 82 25.63 29.82 -16.24
CA GLY A 82 26.31 29.31 -17.42
C GLY A 82 25.67 28.07 -18.02
N LEU A 83 26.25 27.50 -19.07
CA LEU A 83 25.70 26.31 -19.74
C LEU A 83 25.69 25.08 -18.83
N VAL A 84 26.75 24.90 -18.06
CA VAL A 84 26.89 23.78 -17.11
C VAL A 84 25.82 23.89 -15.97
N GLY A 85 25.64 25.09 -15.45
CA GLY A 85 24.62 25.32 -14.45
C GLY A 85 23.18 25.13 -14.96
N VAL A 86 22.93 25.49 -16.23
CA VAL A 86 21.61 25.24 -16.88
C VAL A 86 21.37 23.75 -17.05
N ILE A 87 22.36 22.94 -17.41
CA ILE A 87 22.26 21.49 -17.50
C ILE A 87 21.89 20.91 -16.12
N ALA A 88 22.56 21.40 -15.07
CA ALA A 88 22.25 20.97 -13.71
C ALA A 88 20.84 21.39 -13.25
N ALA A 89 20.42 22.62 -13.55
CA ALA A 89 19.11 23.16 -13.17
C ALA A 89 17.96 22.44 -13.88
N THR A 90 18.13 22.09 -15.15
CA THR A 90 17.08 21.45 -15.96
C THR A 90 17.10 19.93 -15.90
N ALA A 91 18.20 19.34 -15.39
CA ALA A 91 18.48 17.91 -15.43
C ALA A 91 18.35 17.30 -16.85
N ARG A 92 18.63 18.10 -17.89
CA ARG A 92 18.56 17.71 -19.30
C ARG A 92 19.91 17.92 -19.97
N HIS A 93 20.22 17.08 -20.96
CA HIS A 93 21.40 17.30 -21.80
C HIS A 93 21.25 18.57 -22.63
N LEU A 94 22.37 19.15 -22.97
CA LEU A 94 22.48 20.31 -23.86
C LEU A 94 23.56 20.03 -24.89
N ALA A 95 23.23 20.11 -26.18
CA ALA A 95 24.15 19.94 -27.28
C ALA A 95 24.08 21.16 -28.20
N LEU A 96 25.18 21.90 -28.30
CA LEU A 96 25.25 23.16 -29.04
C LEU A 96 26.43 23.08 -30.02
N ALA A 97 26.16 23.43 -31.28
CA ALA A 97 27.22 23.56 -32.28
C ALA A 97 28.06 24.83 -32.06
N ASP A 98 27.42 25.89 -31.52
CA ASP A 98 28.10 27.12 -31.11
C ASP A 98 27.61 27.52 -29.72
N ALA A 99 28.40 27.16 -28.72
CA ALA A 99 28.10 27.41 -27.30
C ALA A 99 28.22 28.91 -26.95
N GLN A 100 29.10 29.64 -27.61
CA GLN A 100 29.36 31.05 -27.35
C GLN A 100 28.18 31.95 -27.79
N ALA A 101 27.39 31.51 -28.77
CA ALA A 101 26.21 32.22 -29.23
C ALA A 101 24.99 32.00 -28.29
N HIS A 102 25.07 31.11 -27.33
CA HIS A 102 23.94 30.81 -26.44
C HIS A 102 23.75 31.88 -25.36
N PRO A 103 22.52 32.36 -25.07
CA PRO A 103 22.23 33.44 -24.11
C PRO A 103 22.81 33.20 -22.70
N ASN A 104 22.86 31.95 -22.27
CA ASN A 104 23.36 31.55 -20.95
C ASN A 104 24.86 31.22 -20.94
N PHE A 105 25.60 31.51 -22.00
CA PHE A 105 27.06 31.32 -22.00
C PHE A 105 27.71 32.26 -20.97
N ALA A 106 28.48 31.69 -20.06
CA ALA A 106 29.18 32.45 -19.02
C ALA A 106 30.68 32.10 -19.09
N TYR A 107 31.48 33.05 -19.60
CA TYR A 107 32.93 32.89 -19.74
C TYR A 107 33.63 32.90 -18.38
N ARG A 108 34.55 31.94 -18.21
CA ARG A 108 35.41 31.82 -17.03
C ARG A 108 36.87 31.91 -17.43
N PRO A 109 37.54 33.03 -17.17
CA PRO A 109 38.95 33.25 -17.63
C PRO A 109 39.93 32.19 -17.13
N GLU A 110 39.67 31.61 -15.95
CA GLU A 110 40.53 30.58 -15.37
C GLU A 110 40.49 29.23 -16.11
N THR A 111 39.47 28.95 -16.91
CA THR A 111 39.33 27.68 -17.65
C THR A 111 40.05 27.69 -18.96
N GLY A 112 40.18 28.85 -19.61
CA GLY A 112 40.74 28.98 -20.96
C GLY A 112 39.81 28.44 -22.05
N GLU A 113 38.48 28.49 -21.81
CA GLU A 113 37.47 27.91 -22.70
C GLU A 113 37.12 28.81 -23.91
N GLU A 114 37.69 30.00 -24.03
CA GLU A 114 37.40 30.96 -25.08
C GLU A 114 37.66 30.47 -26.50
N ILE A 115 38.45 29.43 -26.66
CA ILE A 115 38.81 28.83 -27.94
C ILE A 115 37.90 27.69 -28.39
N PHE A 116 36.99 27.25 -27.52
CA PHE A 116 36.06 26.14 -27.83
C PHE A 116 34.70 26.69 -28.24
N HIS A 117 34.14 26.20 -29.35
CA HIS A 117 32.88 26.65 -29.93
C HIS A 117 31.72 25.68 -29.67
N SER A 118 31.93 24.38 -29.85
CA SER A 118 30.85 23.42 -29.63
C SER A 118 30.90 22.83 -28.21
N LEU A 119 29.74 22.56 -27.67
CA LEU A 119 29.58 21.97 -26.32
C LEU A 119 28.47 20.91 -26.33
N MET A 120 28.78 19.77 -25.75
CA MET A 120 27.76 18.79 -25.35
C MET A 120 27.96 18.47 -23.87
N GLY A 121 26.91 18.65 -23.10
CA GLY A 121 26.90 18.35 -21.66
C GLY A 121 25.70 17.52 -21.26
N VAL A 122 25.92 16.60 -20.32
CA VAL A 122 24.88 15.74 -19.76
C VAL A 122 24.90 15.80 -18.23
N PRO A 123 23.76 15.73 -17.56
CA PRO A 123 23.73 15.66 -16.11
C PRO A 123 24.19 14.29 -15.61
N ILE A 124 24.97 14.28 -14.53
CA ILE A 124 25.35 13.09 -13.77
C ILE A 124 24.21 12.82 -12.81
N LEU A 125 23.34 11.85 -13.14
CA LEU A 125 22.11 11.57 -12.43
C LEU A 125 22.20 10.28 -11.61
N ARG A 126 21.74 10.34 -10.35
CA ARG A 126 21.50 9.17 -9.53
C ARG A 126 20.13 9.32 -8.84
N SER A 127 19.28 8.31 -8.97
CA SER A 127 17.93 8.32 -8.38
C SER A 127 17.10 9.60 -8.72
N GLY A 128 17.35 10.19 -9.92
CA GLY A 128 16.73 11.44 -10.34
C GLY A 128 17.38 12.71 -9.81
N ARG A 129 18.44 12.61 -9.00
CA ARG A 129 19.21 13.74 -8.46
C ARG A 129 20.41 14.06 -9.33
N VAL A 130 20.66 15.34 -9.57
CA VAL A 130 21.88 15.80 -10.25
C VAL A 130 23.02 15.84 -9.23
N SER A 131 23.98 14.92 -9.39
CA SER A 131 25.21 14.88 -8.60
C SER A 131 26.36 15.64 -9.27
N GLY A 132 26.17 16.10 -10.51
CA GLY A 132 27.16 16.84 -11.29
C GLY A 132 26.77 16.96 -12.75
N VAL A 133 27.74 17.43 -13.57
CA VAL A 133 27.59 17.56 -15.03
C VAL A 133 28.85 17.08 -15.69
N LEU A 134 28.73 16.27 -16.75
CA LEU A 134 29.82 15.82 -17.60
C LEU A 134 29.72 16.56 -18.95
N VAL A 135 30.84 17.21 -19.38
CA VAL A 135 30.84 18.09 -20.54
C VAL A 135 31.97 17.70 -21.49
N VAL A 136 31.75 17.75 -22.80
CA VAL A 136 32.74 17.67 -23.84
C VAL A 136 32.67 18.90 -24.74
N GLN A 137 33.82 19.40 -25.21
CA GLN A 137 33.90 20.60 -26.05
C GLN A 137 34.92 20.40 -27.19
N ASN A 138 34.67 21.08 -28.31
CA ASN A 138 35.61 21.12 -29.46
C ASN A 138 35.78 22.57 -29.94
N ARG A 139 36.95 22.85 -30.53
CA ARG A 139 37.26 24.16 -31.16
C ARG A 139 36.47 24.40 -32.43
N THR A 140 36.10 23.34 -33.11
CA THR A 140 35.33 23.43 -34.35
C THR A 140 33.82 23.47 -34.03
N LEU A 141 33.05 24.13 -34.90
CA LEU A 141 31.59 24.04 -34.91
C LEU A 141 31.22 22.60 -35.24
N ARG A 142 30.66 21.88 -34.29
CA ARG A 142 30.32 20.47 -34.40
C ARG A 142 28.89 20.23 -33.94
N HIS A 143 28.11 19.50 -34.75
CA HIS A 143 26.85 18.94 -34.34
C HIS A 143 27.08 17.56 -33.74
N TYR A 144 26.57 17.36 -32.52
CA TYR A 144 26.62 16.06 -31.84
C TYR A 144 25.38 15.24 -32.24
N THR A 145 25.58 13.95 -32.44
CA THR A 145 24.52 13.00 -32.79
C THR A 145 23.84 12.48 -31.57
N ASP A 146 22.60 11.95 -31.73
CA ASP A 146 21.86 11.32 -30.61
C ASP A 146 22.62 10.14 -30.01
N ASP A 147 23.34 9.35 -30.83
CA ASP A 147 24.20 8.24 -30.37
C ASP A 147 25.33 8.74 -29.46
N GLU A 148 25.95 9.87 -29.78
CA GLU A 148 27.02 10.47 -28.97
C GLU A 148 26.49 11.00 -27.64
N ILE A 149 25.29 11.58 -27.65
CA ILE A 149 24.58 12.02 -26.43
C ILE A 149 24.28 10.82 -25.53
N GLU A 150 23.76 9.73 -26.09
CA GLU A 150 23.42 8.50 -25.33
C GLU A 150 24.67 7.85 -24.73
N VAL A 151 25.79 7.83 -25.48
CA VAL A 151 27.08 7.35 -24.97
C VAL A 151 27.55 8.19 -23.79
N LEU A 152 27.48 9.53 -23.89
CA LEU A 152 27.93 10.41 -22.81
C LEU A 152 27.00 10.28 -21.58
N GLN A 153 25.69 10.10 -21.77
CA GLN A 153 24.77 9.83 -20.69
C GLN A 153 25.08 8.51 -19.97
N THR A 154 25.40 7.46 -20.72
CA THR A 154 25.81 6.17 -20.16
C THR A 154 27.08 6.30 -19.31
N ILE A 155 28.05 7.11 -19.77
CA ILE A 155 29.25 7.38 -18.98
C ILE A 155 28.93 8.18 -17.73
N ALA A 156 28.03 9.16 -17.81
CA ALA A 156 27.59 9.95 -16.67
C ALA A 156 26.96 9.09 -15.58
N MET A 157 26.23 8.01 -15.93
CA MET A 157 25.73 7.03 -14.95
C MET A 157 26.88 6.30 -14.22
N ILE A 158 27.95 5.94 -14.91
CA ILE A 158 29.12 5.32 -14.29
C ILE A 158 29.83 6.30 -13.34
N VAL A 159 29.95 7.57 -13.73
CA VAL A 159 30.51 8.62 -12.88
C VAL A 159 29.63 8.87 -11.67
N ALA A 160 28.30 8.76 -11.80
CA ALA A 160 27.36 8.89 -10.68
C ALA A 160 27.64 7.89 -9.56
N GLU A 161 27.97 6.64 -9.90
CA GLU A 161 28.36 5.62 -8.91
C GLU A 161 29.69 5.95 -8.22
N LEU A 162 30.64 6.55 -8.95
CA LEU A 162 31.91 7.00 -8.37
C LEU A 162 31.71 8.14 -7.35
N VAL A 163 30.82 9.09 -7.68
CA VAL A 163 30.46 10.20 -6.78
C VAL A 163 29.72 9.68 -5.53
N ALA A 164 28.83 8.71 -5.73
CA ALA A 164 28.04 8.12 -4.64
C ALA A 164 28.87 7.32 -3.63
N GLY A 165 30.06 6.85 -4.01
CA GLY A 165 30.99 6.17 -3.10
C GLY A 165 31.49 7.05 -1.95
N GLY A 166 31.24 8.36 -1.99
CA GLY A 166 31.53 9.29 -0.89
C GLY A 166 33.00 9.69 -0.75
N GLU A 167 33.87 9.20 -1.63
CA GLU A 167 35.31 9.52 -1.62
C GLU A 167 35.64 10.90 -2.25
N LEU A 168 34.80 11.37 -3.20
CA LEU A 168 34.96 12.67 -3.86
C LEU A 168 34.31 13.80 -3.07
N VAL A 169 33.12 13.57 -2.56
CA VAL A 169 32.30 14.54 -1.78
C VAL A 169 31.64 13.80 -0.64
N ASN A 170 31.61 14.42 0.53
CA ASN A 170 30.91 13.82 1.69
C ASN A 170 29.41 13.66 1.36
N PRO A 171 28.83 12.46 1.52
CA PRO A 171 27.41 12.23 1.29
C PRO A 171 26.48 13.20 2.04
N LEU A 172 26.90 13.68 3.21
CA LEU A 172 26.15 14.68 3.98
C LEU A 172 26.15 16.06 3.31
N GLU A 173 27.19 16.42 2.55
CA GLU A 173 27.19 17.68 1.77
C GLU A 173 26.20 17.62 0.60
N ILE A 174 26.11 16.46 -0.06
CA ILE A 174 25.16 16.23 -1.16
C ILE A 174 23.71 16.27 -0.63
N ALA A 175 23.48 15.70 0.56
CA ALA A 175 22.15 15.70 1.20
C ALA A 175 21.69 17.10 1.63
N GLN A 176 22.61 18.03 1.93
CA GLN A 176 22.31 19.41 2.34
C GLN A 176 22.05 20.36 1.17
N SER A 177 22.31 19.96 -0.06
CA SER A 177 21.96 20.75 -1.24
C SER A 177 20.46 20.67 -1.49
N GLN A 178 19.68 21.54 -0.83
CA GLN A 178 18.23 21.66 -1.03
C GLN A 178 17.97 22.43 -2.33
N GLY A 179 17.43 21.77 -3.37
CA GLY A 179 16.72 22.43 -4.46
C GLY A 179 17.27 22.27 -5.89
N GLY A 180 18.51 21.94 -6.10
CA GLY A 180 19.08 21.91 -7.44
C GLY A 180 18.92 20.58 -8.17
N GLY A 181 18.11 20.55 -9.23
CA GLY A 181 18.13 19.48 -10.23
C GLY A 181 17.47 18.15 -9.86
N LEU A 182 16.59 18.14 -8.87
CA LEU A 182 15.79 16.95 -8.55
C LEU A 182 14.59 16.84 -9.50
N LEU A 183 14.53 15.77 -10.29
CA LEU A 183 13.37 15.52 -11.13
C LEU A 183 12.21 14.99 -10.28
N PRO A 184 11.04 15.65 -10.30
CA PRO A 184 9.82 15.06 -9.75
C PRO A 184 9.52 13.72 -10.43
N LEU A 185 9.23 12.71 -9.64
CA LEU A 185 8.93 11.37 -10.14
C LEU A 185 7.58 10.91 -9.61
N ARG A 186 6.79 10.31 -10.50
CA ARG A 186 5.52 9.66 -10.16
C ARG A 186 5.65 8.17 -10.33
N LEU A 187 5.40 7.43 -9.26
CA LEU A 187 5.30 5.98 -9.27
C LEU A 187 3.83 5.57 -9.09
N VAL A 188 3.46 4.47 -9.71
CA VAL A 188 2.11 3.90 -9.60
C VAL A 188 2.22 2.54 -8.92
N GLY A 189 1.31 2.27 -8.02
CA GLY A 189 1.24 1.01 -7.29
C GLY A 189 -0.19 0.48 -7.20
N VAL A 190 -0.47 -0.23 -6.12
CA VAL A 190 -1.79 -0.75 -5.77
C VAL A 190 -2.23 -0.14 -4.43
N ARG A 191 -3.47 0.30 -4.34
CA ARG A 191 -4.05 0.79 -3.10
C ARG A 191 -4.16 -0.33 -2.07
N LEU A 192 -3.43 -0.23 -0.97
CA LEU A 192 -3.57 -1.12 0.19
C LEU A 192 -4.43 -0.46 1.28
N ASN A 193 -4.22 0.84 1.53
CA ASN A 193 -5.10 1.64 2.36
C ASN A 193 -5.29 3.04 1.76
N ALA A 194 -6.51 3.58 1.86
CA ALA A 194 -6.88 4.90 1.34
C ALA A 194 -6.29 6.02 2.19
N GLY A 195 -6.16 7.21 1.60
CA GLY A 195 -5.70 8.39 2.31
C GLY A 195 -4.64 9.15 1.56
N LEU A 196 -4.31 10.33 2.07
CA LEU A 196 -3.31 11.22 1.50
C LEU A 196 -2.34 11.67 2.60
N ALA A 197 -1.06 11.52 2.35
CA ALA A 197 0.00 11.96 3.26
C ALA A 197 1.15 12.60 2.51
N ILE A 198 1.86 13.49 3.19
CA ILE A 198 3.10 14.11 2.71
C ILE A 198 4.09 14.18 3.86
N GLY A 199 5.36 13.91 3.58
CA GLY A 199 6.43 14.00 4.57
C GLY A 199 7.78 13.58 4.01
N PRO A 200 8.85 13.72 4.81
CA PRO A 200 10.17 13.22 4.47
C PRO A 200 10.19 11.69 4.47
N ALA A 201 10.89 11.10 3.52
CA ALA A 201 11.05 9.65 3.40
C ALA A 201 12.05 9.12 4.43
N VAL A 202 11.67 8.02 5.06
CA VAL A 202 12.54 7.17 5.90
C VAL A 202 12.62 5.80 5.23
N LEU A 203 13.81 5.35 4.91
CA LEU A 203 14.01 4.03 4.30
C LEU A 203 14.11 2.97 5.39
N HIS A 204 13.26 1.96 5.31
CA HIS A 204 13.36 0.77 6.14
C HIS A 204 14.27 -0.26 5.46
N LEU A 205 15.45 -0.43 6.01
CA LEU A 205 16.44 -1.39 5.52
C LEU A 205 16.62 -2.50 6.58
N PRO A 206 15.98 -3.66 6.42
CA PRO A 206 15.93 -4.69 7.47
C PRO A 206 17.21 -5.52 7.64
N ARG A 207 18.32 -5.19 6.98
CA ARG A 207 19.51 -6.06 6.96
C ARG A 207 20.42 -5.87 8.17
N ALA A 208 20.41 -6.87 9.06
CA ALA A 208 21.55 -7.12 9.94
C ALA A 208 22.75 -7.58 9.08
N VAL A 209 23.86 -6.85 9.14
CA VAL A 209 25.10 -7.26 8.45
C VAL A 209 25.70 -8.44 9.23
N ILE A 210 25.64 -9.64 8.65
CA ILE A 210 26.27 -10.83 9.21
C ILE A 210 27.77 -10.69 9.00
N ARG A 211 28.51 -10.45 10.09
CA ARG A 211 29.96 -10.23 10.04
C ARG A 211 30.76 -11.55 10.08
N GLN A 212 30.19 -12.57 10.70
CA GLN A 212 30.85 -13.86 10.91
C GLN A 212 29.84 -14.97 10.60
N VAL A 213 30.23 -15.93 9.76
CA VAL A 213 29.35 -17.00 9.30
C VAL A 213 29.60 -18.30 10.05
N VAL A 214 30.86 -18.55 10.43
CA VAL A 214 31.29 -19.80 11.10
C VAL A 214 31.40 -19.57 12.61
N ALA A 215 30.79 -20.45 13.38
CA ALA A 215 30.80 -20.39 14.84
C ALA A 215 32.18 -20.85 15.39
N GLU A 216 32.75 -20.10 16.30
CA GLU A 216 33.94 -20.50 17.05
C GLU A 216 33.59 -21.48 18.19
N ASP A 217 32.42 -21.26 18.83
CA ASP A 217 31.85 -22.12 19.87
C ASP A 217 30.34 -22.33 19.62
N VAL A 218 30.00 -23.52 19.17
CA VAL A 218 28.62 -23.95 18.91
C VAL A 218 27.74 -23.88 20.15
N SER A 219 28.30 -24.17 21.35
CA SER A 219 27.52 -24.16 22.58
C SER A 219 27.18 -22.71 23.02
N ALA A 220 28.11 -21.77 22.82
CA ALA A 220 27.87 -20.37 23.07
C ALA A 220 26.80 -19.82 22.09
N GLU A 221 26.85 -20.17 20.82
CA GLU A 221 25.86 -19.76 19.81
C GLU A 221 24.46 -20.32 20.11
N LEU A 222 24.35 -21.57 20.56
CA LEU A 222 23.07 -22.12 21.01
C LEU A 222 22.51 -21.42 22.27
N MET A 223 23.34 -20.95 23.16
CA MET A 223 22.90 -20.15 24.30
C MET A 223 22.44 -18.76 23.87
N ARG A 224 23.19 -18.11 22.96
CA ARG A 224 22.78 -16.83 22.35
C ARG A 224 21.41 -16.94 21.68
N LEU A 225 21.19 -18.01 20.88
CA LEU A 225 19.89 -18.27 20.24
C LEU A 225 18.77 -18.39 21.28
N ARG A 226 18.96 -19.19 22.33
CA ARG A 226 17.96 -19.38 23.40
C ARG A 226 17.59 -18.08 24.06
N TRP A 227 18.59 -17.27 24.39
CA TRP A 227 18.39 -15.96 25.04
C TRP A 227 17.66 -15.00 24.09
N ALA A 228 18.08 -14.92 22.82
CA ALA A 228 17.45 -14.05 21.80
C ALA A 228 15.99 -14.46 21.51
N VAL A 229 15.69 -15.77 21.45
CA VAL A 229 14.32 -16.26 21.28
C VAL A 229 13.44 -15.91 22.48
N ALA A 230 13.97 -16.01 23.70
CA ALA A 230 13.24 -15.62 24.91
C ALA A 230 12.94 -14.12 24.92
N ALA A 231 13.95 -13.27 24.64
CA ALA A 231 13.79 -11.82 24.56
C ALA A 231 12.83 -11.40 23.44
N MET A 232 12.90 -12.04 22.27
CA MET A 232 11.97 -11.79 21.17
C MET A 232 10.52 -12.11 21.56
N ARG A 233 10.29 -13.25 22.26
CA ARG A 233 8.94 -13.65 22.71
C ARG A 233 8.39 -12.66 23.74
N GLU A 234 9.20 -12.23 24.68
CA GLU A 234 8.82 -11.20 25.66
C GLU A 234 8.42 -9.89 24.98
N ALA A 235 9.22 -9.44 24.00
CA ALA A 235 8.88 -8.26 23.20
C ALA A 235 7.58 -8.41 22.40
N ILE A 236 7.28 -9.61 21.87
CA ILE A 236 6.02 -9.90 21.17
C ILE A 236 4.85 -9.93 22.16
N ASP A 237 5.02 -10.53 23.34
CA ASP A 237 3.99 -10.54 24.39
C ASP A 237 3.66 -9.10 24.86
N GLU A 238 4.65 -8.22 24.93
CA GLU A 238 4.48 -6.80 25.21
C GLU A 238 3.72 -6.08 24.06
N LEU A 239 4.01 -6.42 22.80
CA LEU A 239 3.25 -5.92 21.64
C LEU A 239 1.79 -6.37 21.68
N VAL A 240 1.53 -7.65 22.02
CA VAL A 240 0.17 -8.18 22.22
C VAL A 240 -0.55 -7.44 23.33
N ALA A 241 0.10 -7.22 24.47
CA ALA A 241 -0.48 -6.48 25.60
C ALA A 241 -0.83 -5.05 25.22
N THR A 242 0.07 -4.37 24.50
CA THR A 242 -0.15 -2.99 24.06
C THR A 242 -1.20 -2.89 22.93
N SER A 243 -1.29 -3.92 22.07
CA SER A 243 -2.31 -3.92 21.03
C SER A 243 -3.72 -3.96 21.61
N ARG A 244 -3.90 -4.51 22.82
CA ARG A 244 -5.17 -4.48 23.58
C ARG A 244 -5.58 -3.08 24.00
N GLU A 245 -4.63 -2.17 24.23
CA GLU A 245 -4.92 -0.77 24.57
C GLU A 245 -5.60 -0.03 23.39
N PHE A 246 -5.40 -0.51 22.16
CA PHE A 246 -6.02 0.02 20.94
C PHE A 246 -7.31 -0.72 20.54
N GLY A 247 -7.80 -1.65 21.37
CA GLY A 247 -9.02 -2.44 21.17
C GLY A 247 -8.75 -3.88 20.69
N ASP A 248 -9.65 -4.81 21.02
CA ASP A 248 -9.61 -6.22 20.58
C ASP A 248 -10.06 -6.34 19.12
N GLY A 249 -9.25 -5.87 18.16
CA GLY A 249 -9.54 -5.91 16.73
C GLY A 249 -8.72 -6.97 15.98
N GLU A 250 -8.92 -7.07 14.65
CA GLU A 250 -8.16 -8.00 13.78
C GLU A 250 -6.65 -7.82 13.85
N HIS A 251 -6.18 -6.59 14.12
CA HIS A 251 -4.76 -6.36 14.36
C HIS A 251 -4.26 -7.17 15.57
N HIS A 252 -5.12 -7.38 16.58
CA HIS A 252 -4.80 -8.26 17.71
C HIS A 252 -4.73 -9.72 17.27
N ASP A 253 -5.69 -10.21 16.46
CA ASP A 253 -5.69 -11.58 15.92
C ASP A 253 -4.47 -11.82 15.00
N VAL A 254 -4.07 -10.81 14.23
CA VAL A 254 -2.84 -10.86 13.44
C VAL A 254 -1.61 -11.00 14.33
N ILE A 255 -1.52 -10.24 15.43
CA ILE A 255 -0.40 -10.29 16.36
C ILE A 255 -0.44 -11.58 17.20
N GLU A 256 -1.62 -12.08 17.58
CA GLU A 256 -1.77 -13.38 18.22
C GLU A 256 -1.31 -14.53 17.30
N THR A 257 -1.65 -14.47 16.02
CA THR A 257 -1.14 -15.41 15.02
C THR A 257 0.37 -15.30 14.89
N TYR A 258 0.91 -14.10 14.88
CA TYR A 258 2.34 -13.82 14.88
C TYR A 258 3.04 -14.39 16.13
N ARG A 259 2.43 -14.26 17.31
CA ARG A 259 2.88 -14.88 18.57
C ARG A 259 2.92 -16.41 18.46
N MET A 260 1.91 -17.02 17.84
CA MET A 260 1.92 -18.48 17.61
C MET A 260 3.10 -18.92 16.76
N PHE A 261 3.45 -18.19 15.70
CA PHE A 261 4.63 -18.49 14.89
C PHE A 261 5.92 -18.32 15.68
N ALA A 262 6.04 -17.28 16.49
CA ALA A 262 7.20 -17.09 17.39
C ALA A 262 7.35 -18.20 18.44
N ALA A 263 6.27 -18.89 18.77
CA ALA A 263 6.25 -20.04 19.66
C ALA A 263 6.55 -21.37 18.95
N ASP A 264 6.63 -21.40 17.60
CA ASP A 264 6.86 -22.65 16.84
C ASP A 264 8.22 -23.28 17.19
N ARG A 265 8.15 -24.46 17.77
CA ARG A 265 9.34 -25.24 18.16
C ARG A 265 10.08 -25.79 16.95
N GLY A 266 9.38 -26.08 15.83
CA GLY A 266 9.96 -26.63 14.62
C GLY A 266 10.89 -25.65 13.92
N TRP A 267 10.50 -24.36 13.87
CA TRP A 267 11.33 -23.30 13.30
C TRP A 267 12.61 -23.07 14.12
N VAL A 268 12.49 -22.94 15.44
CA VAL A 268 13.63 -22.78 16.35
C VAL A 268 14.55 -23.99 16.31
N ALA A 269 14.00 -25.21 16.21
CA ALA A 269 14.81 -26.44 16.10
C ALA A 269 15.66 -26.45 14.81
N ARG A 270 15.11 -26.04 13.66
CA ARG A 270 15.87 -25.94 12.41
C ARG A 270 17.02 -24.94 12.49
N ILE A 271 16.82 -23.80 13.17
CA ILE A 271 17.89 -22.82 13.42
C ILE A 271 18.97 -23.46 14.30
N ALA A 272 18.57 -24.15 15.38
CA ALA A 272 19.52 -24.83 16.26
C ALA A 272 20.31 -25.94 15.52
N ASP A 273 19.70 -26.68 14.59
CA ASP A 273 20.39 -27.67 13.78
C ASP A 273 21.39 -27.02 12.82
N ALA A 274 21.06 -25.86 12.25
CA ALA A 274 21.99 -25.08 11.43
C ALA A 274 23.19 -24.57 12.26
N ILE A 275 22.99 -24.16 13.51
CA ILE A 275 24.10 -23.81 14.43
C ILE A 275 24.96 -25.04 14.74
N ARG A 276 24.35 -26.22 14.99
CA ARG A 276 25.09 -27.47 15.21
C ARG A 276 25.94 -27.88 14.01
N SER A 277 25.56 -27.45 12.79
CA SER A 277 26.38 -27.64 11.58
C SER A 277 27.59 -26.70 11.47
N GLY A 278 27.80 -25.80 12.46
CA GLY A 278 28.95 -24.91 12.53
C GLY A 278 28.69 -23.45 12.14
N LEU A 279 27.44 -23.05 11.98
CA LEU A 279 27.09 -21.65 11.67
C LEU A 279 26.93 -20.82 12.96
N THR A 280 27.20 -19.49 12.86
CA THR A 280 26.80 -18.53 13.88
C THR A 280 25.28 -18.45 13.99
N ALA A 281 24.74 -17.94 15.08
CA ALA A 281 23.30 -17.84 15.28
C ALA A 281 22.64 -16.96 14.19
N GLU A 282 23.26 -15.83 13.83
CA GLU A 282 22.79 -14.93 12.78
C GLU A 282 22.78 -15.61 11.41
N ALA A 283 23.86 -16.32 11.05
CA ALA A 283 23.95 -17.03 9.79
C ALA A 283 22.96 -18.20 9.69
N ALA A 284 22.70 -18.88 10.81
CA ALA A 284 21.73 -19.95 10.90
C ALA A 284 20.28 -19.43 10.72
N VAL A 285 19.92 -18.30 11.32
CA VAL A 285 18.62 -17.64 11.11
C VAL A 285 18.44 -17.29 9.63
N GLN A 286 19.44 -16.64 9.02
CA GLN A 286 19.39 -16.27 7.62
C GLN A 286 19.21 -17.48 6.72
N LYS A 287 19.99 -18.54 6.91
CA LYS A 287 19.91 -19.76 6.14
C LYS A 287 18.51 -20.38 6.21
N VAL A 288 17.94 -20.50 7.41
CA VAL A 288 16.61 -21.10 7.61
C VAL A 288 15.52 -20.23 6.97
N SER A 289 15.65 -18.90 7.02
CA SER A 289 14.76 -17.96 6.34
C SER A 289 14.83 -18.13 4.82
N ASP A 290 16.04 -18.16 4.24
CA ASP A 290 16.24 -18.32 2.78
C ASP A 290 15.75 -19.69 2.28
N ASP A 291 16.00 -20.76 3.05
CA ASP A 291 15.49 -22.12 2.75
C ASP A 291 13.96 -22.16 2.79
N THR A 292 13.35 -21.46 3.74
CA THR A 292 11.89 -21.36 3.88
C THR A 292 11.30 -20.56 2.73
N ARG A 293 11.91 -19.40 2.41
CA ARG A 293 11.52 -18.56 1.26
C ARG A 293 11.55 -19.35 -0.05
N THR A 294 12.64 -20.07 -0.31
CA THR A 294 12.82 -20.87 -1.53
C THR A 294 11.72 -21.93 -1.67
N ARG A 295 11.37 -22.60 -0.57
CA ARG A 295 10.31 -23.63 -0.57
C ARG A 295 8.92 -23.00 -0.78
N MET A 296 8.61 -21.89 -0.11
CA MET A 296 7.32 -21.22 -0.22
C MET A 296 7.11 -20.53 -1.57
N MET A 297 8.18 -20.04 -2.21
CA MET A 297 8.08 -19.49 -3.57
C MET A 297 7.73 -20.54 -4.64
N GLN A 298 8.00 -21.82 -4.40
CA GLN A 298 7.63 -22.92 -5.28
C GLN A 298 6.15 -23.33 -5.14
N VAL A 299 5.48 -22.86 -4.08
CA VAL A 299 4.06 -23.12 -3.85
C VAL A 299 3.23 -22.09 -4.60
N SER A 300 2.28 -22.54 -5.39
CA SER A 300 1.40 -21.67 -6.20
C SER A 300 0.32 -20.96 -5.39
N ASP A 301 0.18 -21.27 -4.10
CA ASP A 301 -0.82 -20.68 -3.22
C ASP A 301 -0.45 -19.24 -2.79
N PRO A 302 -1.26 -18.22 -3.14
CA PRO A 302 -1.02 -16.84 -2.75
C PRO A 302 -1.00 -16.61 -1.24
N TYR A 303 -1.81 -17.36 -0.48
CA TYR A 303 -1.90 -17.25 0.98
C TYR A 303 -0.60 -17.67 1.67
N LEU A 304 0.02 -18.78 1.22
CA LEU A 304 1.31 -19.19 1.77
C LEU A 304 2.43 -18.21 1.46
N ARG A 305 2.35 -17.48 0.33
CA ARG A 305 3.31 -16.42 0.02
C ARG A 305 3.16 -15.22 0.95
N GLU A 306 1.95 -14.86 1.36
CA GLU A 306 1.73 -13.77 2.32
C GLU A 306 2.31 -14.12 3.70
N ARG A 307 2.21 -15.38 4.11
CA ARG A 307 2.82 -15.90 5.36
C ARG A 307 4.35 -15.82 5.37
N LEU A 308 4.97 -15.75 4.21
CA LEU A 308 6.42 -15.59 4.11
C LEU A 308 6.87 -14.25 4.76
N PHE A 309 6.11 -13.17 4.57
CA PHE A 309 6.44 -11.87 5.15
C PHE A 309 6.38 -11.89 6.68
N ASP A 310 5.46 -12.63 7.28
CA ASP A 310 5.37 -12.79 8.73
C ASP A 310 6.59 -13.55 9.28
N LEU A 311 7.06 -14.58 8.56
CA LEU A 311 8.25 -15.34 8.94
C LEU A 311 9.54 -14.54 8.73
N ASP A 312 9.62 -13.73 7.68
CA ASP A 312 10.76 -12.84 7.44
C ASP A 312 10.84 -11.75 8.52
N ASP A 313 9.71 -11.18 8.95
CA ASP A 313 9.64 -10.23 10.07
C ASP A 313 10.15 -10.89 11.38
N LEU A 314 9.70 -12.12 11.68
CA LEU A 314 10.21 -12.87 12.84
C LEU A 314 11.70 -13.13 12.76
N ALA A 315 12.22 -13.50 11.59
CA ALA A 315 13.63 -13.72 11.38
C ALA A 315 14.44 -12.43 11.58
N ASN A 316 13.95 -11.30 11.06
CA ASN A 316 14.56 -9.99 11.24
C ASN A 316 14.60 -9.57 12.72
N ARG A 317 13.51 -9.76 13.46
CA ARG A 317 13.45 -9.49 14.90
C ARG A 317 14.43 -10.36 15.68
N LEU A 318 14.49 -11.65 15.38
CA LEU A 318 15.45 -12.55 16.01
C LEU A 318 16.90 -12.12 15.76
N GLN A 319 17.22 -11.71 14.52
CA GLN A 319 18.54 -11.16 14.17
C GLN A 319 18.86 -9.86 14.92
N GLN A 320 17.88 -8.98 15.13
CA GLN A 320 18.05 -7.75 15.92
C GLN A 320 18.42 -8.10 17.37
N HIS A 321 17.70 -9.04 18.00
CA HIS A 321 18.02 -9.49 19.35
C HIS A 321 19.39 -10.18 19.45
N LEU A 322 19.80 -10.94 18.42
CA LEU A 322 21.13 -11.57 18.36
C LEU A 322 22.25 -10.53 18.21
N SER A 323 22.03 -9.46 17.43
CA SER A 323 23.03 -8.41 17.21
C SER A 323 23.21 -7.46 18.39
N GLY A 324 22.39 -7.55 19.43
CA GLY A 324 22.45 -6.69 20.62
C GLY A 324 22.15 -5.21 20.32
N ARG A 325 21.63 -4.88 19.16
CA ARG A 325 21.20 -3.52 18.80
C ARG A 325 19.72 -3.37 19.12
N PRO A 326 19.33 -2.62 20.15
CA PRO A 326 17.93 -2.35 20.38
C PRO A 326 17.39 -1.55 19.18
N PRO A 327 16.16 -1.83 18.71
CA PRO A 327 15.50 -1.03 17.68
C PRO A 327 15.51 0.46 18.01
N SER A 328 15.50 0.81 19.30
CA SER A 328 15.46 2.18 19.82
C SER A 328 16.66 3.08 19.43
N ALA A 329 17.83 2.53 19.13
CA ALA A 329 19.02 3.33 18.81
C ALA A 329 18.92 3.98 17.40
N ALA A 330 18.32 3.29 16.43
CA ALA A 330 18.08 3.84 15.10
C ALA A 330 16.90 4.84 15.06
N TRP A 331 16.06 4.85 16.08
CA TRP A 331 14.84 5.65 16.15
C TRP A 331 15.01 7.06 16.73
N ALA A 332 16.15 7.34 17.38
CA ALA A 332 16.42 8.65 17.97
C ALA A 332 16.62 9.76 16.92
N GLU A 333 16.92 9.39 15.69
CA GLU A 333 17.18 10.30 14.56
C GLU A 333 16.00 10.45 13.59
N LEU A 334 14.84 9.83 13.88
CA LEU A 334 13.66 9.90 12.99
C LEU A 334 12.99 11.28 13.06
N PRO A 335 12.51 11.81 11.92
CA PRO A 335 11.68 13.01 11.90
C PRO A 335 10.40 12.84 12.74
N PRO A 336 9.79 13.93 13.24
CA PRO A 336 8.57 13.85 14.04
C PRO A 336 7.35 13.28 13.26
N GLU A 337 7.32 13.49 11.96
CA GLU A 337 6.33 12.95 11.01
C GLU A 337 7.07 12.55 9.74
N PHE A 338 6.81 11.35 9.20
CA PHE A 338 7.55 10.81 8.08
C PHE A 338 6.75 9.79 7.27
N ILE A 339 7.16 9.61 6.02
CA ILE A 339 6.71 8.54 5.14
C ILE A 339 7.73 7.40 5.21
N LEU A 340 7.26 6.20 5.56
CA LEU A 340 8.10 5.03 5.60
C LEU A 340 8.13 4.35 4.22
N VAL A 341 9.31 3.98 3.75
CA VAL A 341 9.52 3.30 2.47
C VAL A 341 10.23 1.99 2.73
N ALA A 342 9.65 0.88 2.31
CA ALA A 342 10.21 -0.45 2.49
C ALA A 342 10.00 -1.33 1.25
N SER A 343 10.84 -2.33 1.07
CA SER A 343 10.59 -3.34 0.04
C SER A 343 9.42 -4.23 0.46
N ALA A 344 9.46 -4.74 1.68
CA ALA A 344 8.37 -5.47 2.31
C ALA A 344 8.37 -5.12 3.81
N MET A 345 7.26 -5.34 4.49
CA MET A 345 7.13 -5.04 5.92
C MET A 345 6.14 -6.00 6.58
N GLY A 346 6.49 -6.47 7.76
CA GLY A 346 5.61 -7.26 8.61
C GLY A 346 4.66 -6.40 9.47
N PRO A 347 3.60 -7.00 9.99
CA PRO A 347 2.61 -6.30 10.81
C PRO A 347 3.20 -5.78 12.11
N ALA A 348 4.12 -6.52 12.73
CA ALA A 348 4.73 -6.14 13.99
C ALA A 348 5.77 -5.01 13.81
N GLU A 349 6.51 -5.01 12.70
CA GLU A 349 7.41 -3.88 12.35
C GLU A 349 6.62 -2.59 12.14
N LEU A 350 5.47 -2.64 11.43
CA LEU A 350 4.62 -1.46 11.26
C LEU A 350 4.11 -0.91 12.59
N LEU A 351 3.73 -1.77 13.53
CA LEU A 351 3.29 -1.34 14.87
C LEU A 351 4.37 -0.59 15.64
N ASP A 352 5.64 -1.01 15.53
CA ASP A 352 6.75 -0.32 16.15
C ASP A 352 6.91 1.11 15.61
N TYR A 353 6.65 1.31 14.29
CA TYR A 353 6.64 2.65 13.67
C TYR A 353 5.34 3.43 13.92
N ALA A 354 4.19 2.76 14.02
CA ALA A 354 2.89 3.42 14.23
C ALA A 354 2.85 4.22 15.56
N ARG A 355 3.60 3.77 16.57
CA ARG A 355 3.80 4.50 17.85
C ARG A 355 4.54 5.85 17.67
N ARG A 356 5.11 6.14 16.49
CA ARG A 356 6.02 7.28 16.23
C ARG A 356 5.56 8.22 15.12
N ARG A 357 4.24 8.37 14.93
CA ARG A 357 3.66 9.28 13.95
C ARG A 357 4.11 9.07 12.50
N ILE A 358 4.19 7.81 12.07
CA ILE A 358 4.24 7.50 10.65
C ILE A 358 2.98 8.06 9.99
N THR A 359 3.14 8.87 8.95
CA THR A 359 2.03 9.52 8.24
C THR A 359 1.63 8.79 6.98
N GLY A 360 2.50 7.95 6.40
CA GLY A 360 2.22 7.14 5.21
C GLY A 360 3.24 6.04 5.00
N LEU A 361 2.89 5.03 4.20
CA LEU A 361 3.72 3.86 3.92
C LEU A 361 3.75 3.55 2.43
N VAL A 362 4.95 3.30 1.91
CA VAL A 362 5.21 2.85 0.53
C VAL A 362 5.88 1.48 0.57
N LEU A 363 5.34 0.52 -0.16
CA LEU A 363 5.85 -0.85 -0.23
C LEU A 363 6.12 -1.27 -1.67
N GLU A 364 7.25 -1.95 -1.93
CA GLU A 364 7.50 -2.58 -3.24
C GLU A 364 6.67 -3.85 -3.42
N GLU A 365 6.36 -4.52 -2.32
CA GLU A 365 5.54 -5.72 -2.27
C GLU A 365 4.27 -5.47 -1.46
N GLY A 366 3.35 -6.42 -1.45
CA GLY A 366 2.13 -6.38 -0.64
C GLY A 366 0.85 -6.58 -1.44
N SER A 367 -0.18 -7.02 -0.73
CA SER A 367 -1.54 -7.19 -1.25
C SER A 367 -2.55 -6.48 -0.34
N PRO A 368 -3.76 -6.17 -0.83
CA PRO A 368 -4.83 -5.60 0.00
C PRO A 368 -5.27 -6.49 1.17
N THR A 369 -4.94 -7.78 1.12
CA THR A 369 -5.23 -8.79 2.15
C THR A 369 -4.05 -9.02 3.10
N ALA A 370 -2.88 -8.46 2.82
CA ALA A 370 -1.70 -8.61 3.65
C ALA A 370 -1.93 -8.07 5.07
N HIS A 371 -1.36 -8.72 6.07
CA HIS A 371 -1.49 -8.35 7.49
C HIS A 371 -1.03 -6.91 7.76
N VAL A 372 0.01 -6.44 7.07
CA VAL A 372 0.48 -5.05 7.16
C VAL A 372 -0.59 -4.05 6.71
N ALA A 373 -1.40 -4.39 5.69
CA ALA A 373 -2.49 -3.52 5.22
C ALA A 373 -3.63 -3.44 6.25
N ILE A 374 -3.91 -4.54 6.96
CA ILE A 374 -4.89 -4.58 8.05
C ILE A 374 -4.45 -3.67 9.19
N VAL A 375 -3.19 -3.78 9.61
CA VAL A 375 -2.61 -2.93 10.66
C VAL A 375 -2.60 -1.47 10.23
N ALA A 376 -2.17 -1.16 9.00
CA ALA A 376 -2.15 0.20 8.47
C ALA A 376 -3.55 0.83 8.45
N LYS A 377 -4.58 0.05 8.09
CA LYS A 377 -5.98 0.48 8.12
C LYS A 377 -6.44 0.79 9.54
N ALA A 378 -6.04 -0.02 10.53
CA ALA A 378 -6.36 0.21 11.95
C ALA A 378 -5.83 1.55 12.46
N PHE A 379 -4.66 1.98 11.98
CA PHE A 379 -4.01 3.24 12.34
C PHE A 379 -4.28 4.39 11.38
N ASP A 380 -5.20 4.21 10.41
CA ASP A 380 -5.55 5.22 9.38
C ASP A 380 -4.32 5.73 8.59
N ILE A 381 -3.32 4.84 8.36
CA ILE A 381 -2.08 5.14 7.63
C ILE A 381 -2.33 4.88 6.14
N PRO A 382 -2.21 5.88 5.25
CA PRO A 382 -2.26 5.68 3.80
C PRO A 382 -1.16 4.74 3.32
N VAL A 383 -1.49 3.74 2.50
CA VAL A 383 -0.52 2.77 2.00
C VAL A 383 -0.68 2.53 0.51
N VAL A 384 0.41 2.66 -0.21
CA VAL A 384 0.53 2.23 -1.61
C VAL A 384 1.55 1.10 -1.69
N GLY A 385 1.10 -0.07 -2.14
CA GLY A 385 1.94 -1.25 -2.34
C GLY A 385 2.23 -1.53 -3.80
N ARG A 386 3.11 -2.50 -4.09
CA ARG A 386 3.58 -2.86 -5.42
C ARG A 386 4.15 -1.68 -6.20
N VAL A 387 4.85 -0.79 -5.49
CA VAL A 387 5.54 0.35 -6.08
C VAL A 387 6.94 -0.11 -6.49
N ASN A 388 7.10 -0.48 -7.75
CA ASN A 388 8.35 -1.03 -8.25
C ASN A 388 9.53 -0.07 -8.04
N GLU A 389 10.65 -0.62 -7.55
CA GLU A 389 11.91 0.11 -7.33
C GLU A 389 11.79 1.32 -6.37
N ALA A 390 10.81 1.33 -5.47
CA ALA A 390 10.59 2.45 -4.55
C ALA A 390 11.83 2.70 -3.68
N THR A 391 12.44 1.64 -3.13
CA THR A 391 13.62 1.73 -2.25
C THR A 391 14.90 2.19 -2.95
N SER A 392 14.98 2.02 -4.27
CA SER A 392 16.10 2.48 -5.09
C SER A 392 15.91 3.88 -5.66
N ARG A 393 14.65 4.34 -5.80
CA ARG A 393 14.29 5.64 -6.39
C ARG A 393 14.04 6.74 -5.37
N ILE A 394 13.69 6.35 -4.14
CA ILE A 394 13.46 7.26 -3.03
C ILE A 394 14.70 7.26 -2.14
N GLU A 395 15.25 8.44 -1.89
CA GLU A 395 16.35 8.62 -0.94
C GLU A 395 15.82 9.06 0.43
N ALA A 396 16.58 8.76 1.50
CA ALA A 396 16.23 9.22 2.83
C ALA A 396 16.18 10.76 2.88
N GLY A 397 15.08 11.33 3.40
CA GLY A 397 14.84 12.75 3.45
C GLY A 397 14.15 13.35 2.21
N ASP A 398 13.96 12.62 1.12
CA ASP A 398 13.12 13.08 0.00
C ASP A 398 11.72 13.41 0.48
N ILE A 399 11.15 14.52 0.01
CA ILE A 399 9.72 14.77 0.24
C ILE A 399 8.92 13.85 -0.66
N VAL A 400 8.05 13.07 -0.03
CA VAL A 400 7.20 12.08 -0.70
C VAL A 400 5.74 12.35 -0.38
N VAL A 401 4.88 12.21 -1.39
CA VAL A 401 3.42 12.18 -1.24
C VAL A 401 2.95 10.75 -1.46
N VAL A 402 2.21 10.21 -0.52
CA VAL A 402 1.50 8.93 -0.64
C VAL A 402 0.02 9.22 -0.87
N ASP A 403 -0.46 8.93 -2.07
CA ASP A 403 -1.85 9.04 -2.45
C ASP A 403 -2.46 7.64 -2.54
N GLY A 404 -2.95 7.15 -1.42
CA GLY A 404 -3.61 5.86 -1.33
C GLY A 404 -4.98 5.84 -2.03
N ASP A 405 -5.61 6.98 -2.25
CA ASP A 405 -6.89 7.06 -2.95
C ASP A 405 -6.71 6.74 -4.45
N HIS A 406 -5.63 7.24 -5.07
CA HIS A 406 -5.30 7.03 -6.50
C HIS A 406 -4.19 6.00 -6.73
N ALA A 407 -3.72 5.31 -5.68
CA ALA A 407 -2.64 4.30 -5.74
C ALA A 407 -1.35 4.84 -6.38
N GLN A 408 -0.92 6.04 -6.02
CA GLN A 408 0.26 6.68 -6.57
C GLN A 408 1.16 7.29 -5.49
N VAL A 409 2.45 7.39 -5.83
CA VAL A 409 3.48 7.99 -5.00
C VAL A 409 4.17 9.08 -5.81
N LEU A 410 4.20 10.31 -5.29
CA LEU A 410 4.93 11.41 -5.89
C LEU A 410 6.19 11.65 -5.08
N ILE A 411 7.33 11.58 -5.73
CA ILE A 411 8.65 11.77 -5.12
C ILE A 411 9.14 13.14 -5.54
N ARG A 412 9.63 13.92 -4.59
CA ARG A 412 10.14 15.28 -4.84
C ARG A 412 9.15 16.16 -5.62
N PRO A 413 7.87 16.22 -5.19
CA PRO A 413 6.87 17.04 -5.86
C PRO A 413 7.26 18.51 -5.81
N SER A 414 6.85 19.29 -6.84
CA SER A 414 7.06 20.75 -6.87
C SER A 414 6.38 21.43 -5.67
N ALA A 415 6.85 22.63 -5.32
CA ALA A 415 6.30 23.39 -4.19
C ALA A 415 4.78 23.59 -4.29
N ASP A 416 4.26 23.82 -5.50
CA ASP A 416 2.83 24.00 -5.74
C ASP A 416 2.04 22.72 -5.43
N ILE A 417 2.58 21.54 -5.81
CA ILE A 417 1.98 20.25 -5.50
C ILE A 417 2.05 19.98 -3.99
N GLN A 418 3.18 20.27 -3.33
CA GLN A 418 3.32 20.12 -1.89
C GLN A 418 2.28 20.96 -1.15
N GLN A 419 2.11 22.22 -1.54
CA GLN A 419 1.13 23.10 -0.94
C GLN A 419 -0.31 22.63 -1.18
N SER A 420 -0.64 22.18 -2.40
CA SER A 420 -1.96 21.63 -2.72
C SER A 420 -2.27 20.40 -1.88
N VAL A 421 -1.30 19.48 -1.74
CA VAL A 421 -1.44 18.27 -0.93
C VAL A 421 -1.57 18.61 0.55
N ALA A 422 -0.75 19.50 1.09
CA ALA A 422 -0.85 19.94 2.48
C ALA A 422 -2.23 20.56 2.77
N THR A 423 -2.73 21.41 1.87
CA THR A 423 -4.07 21.99 1.98
C THR A 423 -5.16 20.90 1.95
N ALA A 424 -5.01 19.89 1.09
CA ALA A 424 -5.96 18.78 1.00
C ALA A 424 -5.95 17.91 2.28
N VAL A 425 -4.77 17.63 2.85
CA VAL A 425 -4.62 16.92 4.13
C VAL A 425 -5.26 17.71 5.27
N GLU A 426 -4.99 19.02 5.36
CA GLU A 426 -5.64 19.88 6.36
C GLU A 426 -7.16 19.94 6.19
N ALA A 427 -7.65 20.06 4.95
CA ALA A 427 -9.09 20.05 4.67
C ALA A 427 -9.74 18.73 5.10
N ARG A 428 -9.04 17.58 4.87
CA ARG A 428 -9.49 16.26 5.32
C ARG A 428 -9.54 16.18 6.85
N THR A 429 -8.52 16.68 7.54
CA THR A 429 -8.46 16.74 9.00
C THR A 429 -9.57 17.63 9.58
N ARG A 430 -9.78 18.82 9.00
CA ARG A 430 -10.87 19.72 9.40
C ARG A 430 -12.24 19.11 9.18
N ARG A 431 -12.43 18.40 8.06
CA ARG A 431 -13.67 17.70 7.75
C ARG A 431 -13.93 16.57 8.74
N ARG A 432 -12.88 15.81 9.11
CA ARG A 432 -12.98 14.78 10.15
C ARG A 432 -13.40 15.37 11.49
N ALA A 433 -12.72 16.44 11.93
CA ALA A 433 -13.09 17.16 13.15
C ALA A 433 -14.52 17.72 13.09
N PHE A 434 -14.96 18.22 11.94
CA PHE A 434 -16.35 18.64 11.75
C PHE A 434 -17.32 17.46 11.89
N TYR A 435 -17.05 16.29 11.29
CA TYR A 435 -17.90 15.11 11.46
C TYR A 435 -17.93 14.61 12.90
N GLU A 436 -16.83 14.72 13.64
CA GLU A 436 -16.81 14.42 15.09
C GLU A 436 -17.78 15.31 15.88
N THR A 437 -17.98 16.57 15.50
CA THR A 437 -18.98 17.45 16.13
C THR A 437 -20.41 17.04 15.82
N LEU A 438 -20.64 16.42 14.65
CA LEU A 438 -21.97 15.92 14.25
C LEU A 438 -22.34 14.59 14.90
N ARG A 439 -21.41 13.91 15.55
CA ARG A 439 -21.59 12.58 16.16
C ARG A 439 -22.79 12.53 17.12
N SER A 440 -23.04 13.58 17.88
CA SER A 440 -24.14 13.68 18.84
C SER A 440 -25.39 14.33 18.26
N ALA A 441 -25.34 14.79 17.01
CA ALA A 441 -26.50 15.41 16.36
C ALA A 441 -27.51 14.32 15.96
N PRO A 442 -28.82 14.50 16.25
CA PRO A 442 -29.82 13.54 15.82
C PRO A 442 -29.91 13.52 14.28
N PRO A 443 -29.91 12.32 13.66
CA PRO A 443 -29.97 12.17 12.21
C PRO A 443 -31.41 12.38 11.70
N ILE A 444 -31.87 13.63 11.72
CA ILE A 444 -33.22 14.06 11.33
C ILE A 444 -33.14 14.88 10.05
N THR A 445 -33.93 14.53 9.04
CA THR A 445 -34.02 15.28 7.78
C THR A 445 -34.71 16.64 8.02
N ARG A 446 -34.58 17.59 7.07
CA ARG A 446 -35.20 18.92 7.15
C ARG A 446 -36.73 18.87 7.28
N ASP A 447 -37.36 17.84 6.78
CA ASP A 447 -38.79 17.59 6.87
C ASP A 447 -39.20 16.75 8.10
N GLY A 448 -38.24 16.54 9.04
CA GLY A 448 -38.52 15.97 10.37
C GLY A 448 -38.48 14.47 10.44
N ILE A 449 -37.96 13.77 9.42
CA ILE A 449 -37.86 12.30 9.45
C ILE A 449 -36.54 11.88 10.11
N GLU A 450 -36.67 11.01 11.10
CA GLU A 450 -35.54 10.36 11.75
C GLU A 450 -35.02 9.21 10.90
N ILE A 451 -33.72 9.23 10.61
CA ILE A 451 -33.00 8.20 9.83
C ILE A 451 -32.07 7.44 10.75
N LYS A 452 -32.14 6.11 10.76
CA LYS A 452 -31.18 5.28 11.50
C LYS A 452 -29.90 5.12 10.73
N LEU A 453 -28.79 5.52 11.33
CA LEU A 453 -27.45 5.34 10.79
C LEU A 453 -26.82 4.09 11.37
N LEU A 454 -26.46 3.14 10.49
CA LEU A 454 -25.92 1.85 10.88
C LEU A 454 -24.57 1.62 10.19
N LEU A 455 -23.63 0.97 10.87
CA LEU A 455 -22.31 0.69 10.36
C LEU A 455 -22.32 -0.50 9.37
N ASN A 456 -21.53 -0.44 8.32
CA ASN A 456 -21.10 -1.59 7.53
C ASN A 456 -19.78 -2.12 8.08
N ALA A 457 -19.75 -3.36 8.55
CA ALA A 457 -18.58 -4.01 9.12
C ALA A 457 -18.30 -5.34 8.44
N GLY A 458 -17.05 -5.76 8.42
CA GLY A 458 -16.62 -7.08 7.97
C GLY A 458 -15.57 -7.66 8.90
N LEU A 459 -15.00 -6.81 9.75
CA LEU A 459 -13.92 -7.09 10.68
C LEU A 459 -14.37 -6.70 12.10
N LEU A 460 -13.84 -7.37 13.11
CA LEU A 460 -14.06 -6.95 14.50
C LEU A 460 -13.56 -5.53 14.76
N LEU A 461 -12.46 -5.16 14.10
CA LEU A 461 -11.90 -3.80 14.15
C LEU A 461 -12.90 -2.74 13.69
N ASP A 462 -13.69 -3.02 12.65
CA ASP A 462 -14.68 -2.07 12.15
C ASP A 462 -15.71 -1.71 13.24
N LEU A 463 -15.97 -2.61 14.21
CA LEU A 463 -16.92 -2.39 15.30
C LEU A 463 -16.46 -1.33 16.30
N THR A 464 -15.15 -1.07 16.41
CA THR A 464 -14.64 0.02 17.24
C THR A 464 -15.14 1.38 16.75
N GLN A 465 -15.49 1.48 15.46
CA GLN A 465 -16.06 2.68 14.86
C GLN A 465 -17.51 2.95 15.30
N LEU A 466 -18.23 1.98 15.86
CA LEU A 466 -19.58 2.21 16.40
C LEU A 466 -19.61 3.35 17.42
N SER A 467 -18.67 3.34 18.35
CA SER A 467 -18.55 4.40 19.34
C SER A 467 -17.97 5.69 18.76
N ALA A 468 -17.08 5.61 17.79
CA ALA A 468 -16.45 6.75 17.14
C ALA A 468 -17.40 7.52 16.20
N THR A 469 -18.32 6.83 15.52
CA THR A 469 -19.26 7.43 14.55
C THR A 469 -20.62 7.80 15.13
N GLY A 470 -20.95 7.29 16.31
CA GLY A 470 -22.30 7.44 16.88
C GLY A 470 -23.37 6.58 16.18
N ALA A 471 -22.97 5.55 15.44
CA ALA A 471 -23.90 4.64 14.76
C ALA A 471 -24.75 3.86 15.77
N GLU A 472 -26.03 3.67 15.43
CA GLU A 472 -27.01 3.01 16.31
C GLU A 472 -26.87 1.48 16.34
N GLY A 473 -26.05 0.91 15.43
CA GLY A 473 -25.81 -0.52 15.33
C GLY A 473 -25.06 -0.89 14.04
N VAL A 474 -25.03 -2.18 13.75
CA VAL A 474 -24.40 -2.73 12.53
C VAL A 474 -25.51 -3.22 11.59
N GLY A 475 -25.70 -2.52 10.49
CA GLY A 475 -26.71 -2.88 9.50
C GLY A 475 -26.25 -3.89 8.46
N LEU A 476 -24.93 -4.10 8.36
CA LEU A 476 -24.34 -5.17 7.56
C LEU A 476 -23.06 -5.65 8.22
N PHE A 477 -23.07 -6.84 8.79
CA PHE A 477 -21.86 -7.56 9.15
C PHE A 477 -21.56 -8.62 8.09
N ARG A 478 -20.45 -8.43 7.36
CA ARG A 478 -19.98 -9.35 6.32
C ARG A 478 -19.22 -10.49 6.96
N THR A 479 -19.69 -11.73 6.76
CA THR A 479 -19.17 -12.91 7.46
C THR A 479 -18.15 -13.71 6.65
N GLU A 480 -17.86 -13.30 5.43
CA GLU A 480 -16.96 -14.03 4.54
C GLU A 480 -15.47 -13.90 4.89
N PHE A 481 -15.04 -12.78 5.48
CA PHE A 481 -13.63 -12.50 5.70
C PHE A 481 -12.91 -13.56 6.57
N PRO A 482 -13.43 -13.98 7.74
CA PRO A 482 -12.79 -15.03 8.54
C PRO A 482 -12.66 -16.37 7.83
N LEU A 483 -13.42 -16.59 6.74
CA LEU A 483 -13.41 -17.81 5.95
C LEU A 483 -12.38 -17.75 4.82
N MET A 484 -12.13 -16.55 4.28
CA MET A 484 -11.18 -16.34 3.18
C MET A 484 -9.72 -16.48 3.64
N VAL A 485 -9.46 -16.28 4.92
CA VAL A 485 -8.11 -16.31 5.53
C VAL A 485 -7.66 -17.72 5.93
N ARG A 486 -8.53 -18.73 5.83
CA ARG A 486 -8.28 -20.09 6.30
C ARG A 486 -8.17 -21.10 5.16
N ASP A 487 -7.46 -22.22 5.41
CA ASP A 487 -7.30 -23.31 4.45
C ASP A 487 -8.44 -24.34 4.51
N THR A 488 -9.30 -24.25 5.54
CA THR A 488 -10.45 -25.15 5.74
C THR A 488 -11.64 -24.37 6.25
N PHE A 489 -12.85 -24.87 6.00
CA PHE A 489 -14.06 -24.27 6.57
C PHE A 489 -14.02 -24.39 8.09
N PRO A 490 -14.17 -23.27 8.85
CA PRO A 490 -14.04 -23.28 10.31
C PRO A 490 -15.06 -24.19 11.00
N ALA A 491 -14.69 -24.78 12.14
CA ALA A 491 -15.61 -25.54 12.96
C ALA A 491 -16.74 -24.66 13.52
N VAL A 492 -17.86 -25.27 13.90
CA VAL A 492 -19.03 -24.53 14.45
C VAL A 492 -18.63 -23.76 15.71
N GLU A 493 -17.76 -24.35 16.53
CA GLU A 493 -17.28 -23.79 17.78
C GLU A 493 -16.49 -22.51 17.52
N GLU A 494 -15.55 -22.51 16.58
CA GLU A 494 -14.75 -21.35 16.20
C GLU A 494 -15.60 -20.21 15.63
N LEU A 495 -16.56 -20.52 14.75
CA LEU A 495 -17.52 -19.54 14.24
C LEU A 495 -18.41 -18.99 15.36
N THR A 496 -18.80 -19.83 16.32
CA THR A 496 -19.62 -19.40 17.46
C THR A 496 -18.85 -18.38 18.31
N GLU A 497 -17.59 -18.68 18.67
CA GLU A 497 -16.72 -17.79 19.43
C GLU A 497 -16.52 -16.45 18.70
N PHE A 498 -16.29 -16.51 17.38
CA PHE A 498 -16.16 -15.29 16.57
C PHE A 498 -17.43 -14.42 16.61
N TYR A 499 -18.62 -15.02 16.42
CA TYR A 499 -19.89 -14.26 16.46
C TYR A 499 -20.24 -13.80 17.87
N GLN A 500 -19.84 -14.51 18.91
CA GLN A 500 -20.00 -14.05 20.31
C GLN A 500 -19.18 -12.78 20.54
N ARG A 501 -17.92 -12.73 20.07
CA ARG A 501 -17.08 -11.51 20.14
C ARG A 501 -17.73 -10.34 19.39
N VAL A 502 -18.38 -10.59 18.23
CA VAL A 502 -19.14 -9.55 17.55
C VAL A 502 -20.28 -9.02 18.44
N PHE A 503 -21.07 -9.92 19.05
CA PHE A 503 -22.15 -9.53 19.95
C PHE A 503 -21.65 -8.81 21.21
N GLU A 504 -20.49 -9.16 21.74
CA GLU A 504 -19.87 -8.48 22.88
C GLU A 504 -19.48 -7.04 22.52
N GLN A 505 -18.84 -6.83 21.36
CA GLN A 505 -18.39 -5.51 20.93
C GLN A 505 -19.56 -4.56 20.55
N VAL A 506 -20.63 -5.08 19.99
CA VAL A 506 -21.83 -4.26 19.70
C VAL A 506 -22.68 -4.01 20.94
N GLU A 507 -22.41 -4.69 22.05
CA GLU A 507 -23.16 -4.60 23.31
C GLU A 507 -24.65 -4.92 23.14
N GLN A 508 -25.54 -3.92 23.34
CA GLN A 508 -27.00 -4.05 23.19
C GLN A 508 -27.51 -3.53 21.83
N ARG A 509 -26.60 -3.03 20.96
CA ARG A 509 -26.97 -2.49 19.66
C ARG A 509 -27.31 -3.62 18.67
N PRO A 510 -28.22 -3.39 17.72
CA PRO A 510 -28.53 -4.40 16.72
C PRO A 510 -27.35 -4.68 15.79
N VAL A 511 -27.18 -5.95 15.41
CA VAL A 511 -26.23 -6.38 14.38
C VAL A 511 -26.92 -7.30 13.39
N VAL A 512 -26.84 -6.96 12.10
CA VAL A 512 -27.44 -7.74 11.01
C VAL A 512 -26.33 -8.55 10.32
N PHE A 513 -26.34 -9.86 10.53
CA PHE A 513 -25.39 -10.78 9.90
C PHE A 513 -25.85 -11.13 8.48
N ARG A 514 -25.00 -10.89 7.50
CA ARG A 514 -25.19 -11.42 6.16
C ARG A 514 -24.64 -12.84 6.10
N THR A 515 -25.44 -13.80 5.62
CA THR A 515 -24.92 -15.14 5.36
C THR A 515 -23.87 -15.11 4.26
N LEU A 516 -23.09 -16.19 4.15
CA LEU A 516 -21.96 -16.30 3.25
C LEU A 516 -22.22 -15.75 1.85
N ASP A 517 -21.41 -14.77 1.45
CA ASP A 517 -21.35 -14.25 0.09
C ASP A 517 -19.97 -14.60 -0.52
N ILE A 518 -19.74 -15.89 -0.74
CA ILE A 518 -18.56 -16.49 -1.33
C ILE A 518 -18.88 -17.01 -2.72
N GLY A 519 -17.85 -17.28 -3.54
CA GLY A 519 -17.97 -17.64 -4.96
C GLY A 519 -17.81 -16.40 -5.85
N GLY A 520 -17.79 -16.59 -7.13
CA GLY A 520 -17.50 -15.50 -8.06
C GLY A 520 -16.07 -15.00 -7.95
N ASP A 521 -15.91 -13.75 -7.56
CA ASP A 521 -14.62 -13.09 -7.31
C ASP A 521 -14.00 -13.42 -5.93
N LYS A 522 -14.79 -14.02 -5.02
CA LYS A 522 -14.38 -14.38 -3.65
C LYS A 522 -14.17 -15.90 -3.54
N VAL A 523 -13.04 -16.36 -4.03
CA VAL A 523 -12.69 -17.79 -4.04
C VAL A 523 -12.19 -18.24 -2.68
N LEU A 524 -12.70 -19.37 -2.20
CA LEU A 524 -12.16 -20.04 -1.01
C LEU A 524 -11.14 -21.12 -1.43
N PRO A 525 -9.96 -21.19 -0.79
CA PRO A 525 -8.91 -22.13 -1.16
C PRO A 525 -9.34 -23.61 -1.14
N TYR A 526 -10.31 -23.94 -0.29
CA TYR A 526 -10.79 -25.29 -0.05
C TYR A 526 -12.12 -25.64 -0.77
N LEU A 527 -12.65 -24.71 -1.59
CA LEU A 527 -13.79 -25.03 -2.45
C LEU A 527 -13.31 -25.31 -3.87
N PRO A 528 -13.73 -26.45 -4.49
CA PRO A 528 -13.46 -26.67 -5.89
C PRO A 528 -14.00 -25.52 -6.73
N HIS A 529 -13.11 -24.83 -7.41
CA HIS A 529 -13.44 -23.66 -8.22
C HIS A 529 -13.25 -24.00 -9.69
N ALA A 530 -14.34 -23.93 -10.45
CA ALA A 530 -14.27 -23.86 -11.91
C ALA A 530 -14.15 -22.39 -12.30
N MET A 531 -13.24 -22.06 -13.22
CA MET A 531 -13.19 -20.71 -13.81
C MET A 531 -14.52 -20.43 -14.50
N GLU A 532 -15.22 -19.39 -14.04
CA GLU A 532 -16.47 -18.92 -14.63
C GLU A 532 -16.21 -17.69 -15.48
N ASP A 533 -16.81 -17.58 -16.66
CA ASP A 533 -16.65 -16.43 -17.55
C ASP A 533 -17.24 -15.15 -16.94
N ASN A 534 -18.28 -15.28 -16.12
CA ASN A 534 -18.95 -14.18 -15.44
C ASN A 534 -19.11 -14.44 -13.93
N PRO A 535 -18.03 -14.38 -13.15
CA PRO A 535 -18.02 -14.79 -11.75
C PRO A 535 -19.07 -14.11 -10.87
N ALA A 536 -19.34 -12.82 -11.11
CA ALA A 536 -20.33 -12.05 -10.34
C ALA A 536 -21.76 -12.58 -10.49
N MET A 537 -22.10 -13.17 -11.64
CA MET A 537 -23.40 -13.76 -11.95
C MET A 537 -23.44 -15.29 -11.77
N GLY A 538 -22.32 -15.88 -11.42
CA GLY A 538 -22.12 -17.32 -11.33
C GLY A 538 -22.63 -17.99 -10.05
N TRP A 539 -21.95 -19.06 -9.67
CA TRP A 539 -22.26 -19.85 -8.50
C TRP A 539 -21.69 -19.19 -7.25
N ARG A 540 -22.52 -18.37 -6.58
CA ARG A 540 -22.14 -17.60 -5.39
C ARG A 540 -23.27 -17.48 -4.36
N ALA A 541 -22.91 -17.07 -3.17
CA ALA A 541 -23.80 -16.68 -2.08
C ALA A 541 -24.88 -17.74 -1.73
N ILE A 542 -26.15 -17.36 -1.74
CA ILE A 542 -27.27 -18.28 -1.41
C ILE A 542 -27.28 -19.50 -2.33
N ARG A 543 -26.87 -19.40 -3.59
CA ARG A 543 -26.82 -20.52 -4.55
C ARG A 543 -25.91 -21.62 -4.02
N ILE A 544 -24.70 -21.26 -3.57
CA ILE A 544 -23.79 -22.20 -2.90
C ILE A 544 -24.43 -22.76 -1.62
N GLY A 545 -25.04 -21.90 -0.80
CA GLY A 545 -25.66 -22.29 0.46
C GLY A 545 -26.82 -23.27 0.30
N LEU A 546 -27.58 -23.20 -0.79
CA LEU A 546 -28.68 -24.11 -1.08
C LEU A 546 -28.23 -25.40 -1.78
N ASP A 547 -27.18 -25.35 -2.60
CA ASP A 547 -26.60 -26.53 -3.27
C ASP A 547 -25.69 -27.34 -2.33
N ARG A 548 -25.03 -26.66 -1.38
CA ARG A 548 -24.20 -27.24 -0.32
C ARG A 548 -24.74 -26.86 1.07
N PRO A 549 -25.90 -27.36 1.47
CA PRO A 549 -26.58 -26.90 2.68
C PRO A 549 -25.79 -27.15 3.97
N ALA A 550 -24.81 -28.02 3.97
CA ALA A 550 -23.95 -28.27 5.11
C ALA A 550 -23.20 -27.02 5.56
N MET A 551 -22.67 -26.21 4.63
CA MET A 551 -21.94 -24.98 4.94
C MET A 551 -22.88 -23.92 5.54
N LEU A 552 -24.02 -23.64 4.90
CA LEU A 552 -24.99 -22.69 5.38
C LEU A 552 -25.55 -23.11 6.75
N ARG A 553 -25.87 -24.38 6.93
CA ARG A 553 -26.33 -24.91 8.23
C ARG A 553 -25.28 -24.77 9.33
N GLN A 554 -24.01 -24.98 9.01
CA GLN A 554 -22.91 -24.82 9.97
C GLN A 554 -22.78 -23.35 10.42
N GLN A 555 -22.90 -22.41 9.48
CA GLN A 555 -22.94 -20.97 9.79
C GLN A 555 -24.18 -20.59 10.62
N LEU A 556 -25.37 -21.00 10.20
CA LEU A 556 -26.62 -20.73 10.92
C LEU A 556 -26.58 -21.29 12.33
N ARG A 557 -26.06 -22.51 12.53
CA ARG A 557 -25.87 -23.11 13.84
C ARG A 557 -24.96 -22.27 14.73
N ALA A 558 -23.85 -21.79 14.19
CA ALA A 558 -22.92 -20.93 14.93
C ALA A 558 -23.58 -19.59 15.32
N LEU A 559 -24.33 -18.95 14.41
CA LEU A 559 -25.04 -17.71 14.67
C LEU A 559 -26.13 -17.90 15.74
N ILE A 560 -26.93 -18.99 15.66
CA ILE A 560 -27.96 -19.33 16.64
C ILE A 560 -27.33 -19.55 18.02
N ARG A 561 -26.20 -20.26 18.10
CA ARG A 561 -25.49 -20.48 19.36
C ARG A 561 -24.91 -19.18 19.94
N ALA A 562 -24.34 -18.33 19.09
CA ALA A 562 -23.73 -17.08 19.54
C ALA A 562 -24.75 -16.04 20.00
N ALA A 563 -25.98 -16.08 19.49
CA ALA A 563 -26.99 -15.07 19.78
C ALA A 563 -27.57 -15.14 21.21
N GLU A 564 -27.55 -16.30 21.86
CA GLU A 564 -27.94 -16.52 23.28
C GLU A 564 -28.95 -15.49 23.88
N ALA A 565 -30.23 -15.78 23.91
CA ALA A 565 -31.28 -14.88 24.43
C ALA A 565 -31.36 -13.46 23.80
N ARG A 566 -30.51 -13.14 22.79
CA ARG A 566 -30.56 -11.87 22.03
C ARG A 566 -31.45 -12.02 20.79
N THR A 567 -31.81 -10.90 20.17
CA THR A 567 -32.43 -10.92 18.84
C THR A 567 -31.33 -11.16 17.77
N LEU A 568 -31.50 -12.20 16.98
CA LEU A 568 -30.63 -12.54 15.87
C LEU A 568 -31.22 -12.01 14.56
N PHE A 569 -30.50 -11.09 13.89
CA PHE A 569 -30.88 -10.63 12.57
C PHE A 569 -30.01 -11.35 11.54
N VAL A 570 -30.63 -12.07 10.61
CA VAL A 570 -29.96 -12.80 9.51
C VAL A 570 -30.46 -12.29 8.17
N LYS A 571 -29.55 -11.99 7.27
CA LYS A 571 -29.82 -11.47 5.94
C LYS A 571 -29.21 -12.35 4.86
N PHE A 572 -30.03 -12.80 3.89
CA PHE A 572 -29.58 -13.62 2.77
C PHE A 572 -29.25 -12.76 1.55
N PRO A 573 -28.00 -12.85 1.03
CA PRO A 573 -27.58 -12.16 -0.18
C PRO A 573 -28.00 -12.92 -1.44
N MET A 574 -28.02 -12.22 -2.60
CA MET A 574 -28.19 -12.79 -3.94
C MET A 574 -29.46 -13.63 -4.16
N VAL A 575 -30.51 -13.37 -3.40
CA VAL A 575 -31.82 -14.03 -3.60
C VAL A 575 -32.44 -13.52 -4.91
N ALA A 576 -32.77 -14.44 -5.80
CA ALA A 576 -33.40 -14.17 -7.09
C ALA A 576 -34.89 -14.54 -7.12
N GLU A 577 -35.29 -15.53 -6.32
CA GLU A 577 -36.63 -16.03 -6.22
C GLU A 577 -37.08 -16.23 -4.76
N VAL A 578 -38.36 -15.99 -4.47
CA VAL A 578 -38.91 -16.21 -3.12
C VAL A 578 -38.73 -17.65 -2.68
N ALA A 579 -38.80 -18.63 -3.58
CA ALA A 579 -38.58 -20.05 -3.29
C ALA A 579 -37.15 -20.34 -2.71
N GLU A 580 -36.14 -19.59 -3.11
CA GLU A 580 -34.80 -19.73 -2.54
C GLU A 580 -34.80 -19.29 -1.07
N LEU A 581 -35.49 -18.19 -0.74
CA LEU A 581 -35.65 -17.74 0.63
C LEU A 581 -36.38 -18.77 1.49
N GLU A 582 -37.48 -19.36 0.98
CA GLU A 582 -38.25 -20.37 1.70
C GLU A 582 -37.39 -21.61 2.02
N ARG A 583 -36.55 -22.05 1.06
CA ARG A 583 -35.57 -23.13 1.31
C ARG A 583 -34.56 -22.72 2.39
N ALA A 584 -34.04 -21.50 2.34
CA ALA A 584 -33.09 -21.01 3.36
C ALA A 584 -33.74 -20.91 4.75
N ARG A 585 -34.99 -20.43 4.86
CA ARG A 585 -35.76 -20.41 6.11
C ARG A 585 -35.93 -21.82 6.69
N THR A 586 -36.24 -22.81 5.86
CA THR A 586 -36.31 -24.21 6.30
C THR A 586 -35.01 -24.67 6.97
N LEU A 587 -33.82 -24.22 6.48
CA LEU A 587 -32.54 -24.55 7.10
C LEU A 587 -32.39 -23.83 8.47
N VAL A 588 -32.88 -22.61 8.62
CA VAL A 588 -32.92 -21.91 9.92
C VAL A 588 -33.75 -22.69 10.92
N ASP A 589 -34.97 -23.12 10.53
CA ASP A 589 -35.88 -23.86 11.38
C ASP A 589 -35.30 -25.22 11.83
N VAL A 590 -34.58 -25.92 10.91
CA VAL A 590 -33.89 -27.16 11.23
C VAL A 590 -32.81 -26.96 12.29
N GLU A 591 -32.02 -25.89 12.18
CA GLU A 591 -30.94 -25.62 13.15
C GLU A 591 -31.49 -25.10 14.50
N LEU A 592 -32.62 -24.36 14.50
CA LEU A 592 -33.32 -23.99 15.70
C LEU A 592 -33.87 -25.20 16.45
N ALA A 593 -34.56 -26.10 15.74
CA ALA A 593 -35.09 -27.33 16.32
C ALA A 593 -33.96 -28.21 16.89
N ARG A 594 -32.82 -28.22 16.22
CA ARG A 594 -31.60 -28.91 16.69
C ARG A 594 -31.09 -28.28 17.99
N ALA A 595 -30.91 -26.93 18.04
CA ALA A 595 -30.43 -26.21 19.23
C ALA A 595 -31.35 -26.45 20.42
N ALA A 596 -32.69 -26.41 20.22
CA ALA A 596 -33.68 -26.73 21.23
C ALA A 596 -33.53 -28.16 21.76
N LYS A 597 -33.34 -29.16 20.86
CA LYS A 597 -33.12 -30.55 21.23
C LYS A 597 -31.82 -30.78 22.01
N GLU A 598 -30.77 -29.98 21.70
CA GLU A 598 -29.50 -29.99 22.41
C GLU A 598 -29.56 -29.26 23.77
N GLY A 599 -30.74 -28.70 24.17
CA GLY A 599 -30.90 -27.94 25.41
C GLY A 599 -30.14 -26.61 25.45
N ARG A 600 -29.84 -26.02 24.29
CA ARG A 600 -29.11 -24.75 24.17
C ARG A 600 -30.03 -23.57 24.45
N VAL A 601 -29.48 -22.47 24.95
CA VAL A 601 -30.19 -21.19 25.04
C VAL A 601 -30.48 -20.71 23.62
N LEU A 602 -31.77 -20.52 23.32
CA LEU A 602 -32.19 -20.03 22.00
C LEU A 602 -32.14 -18.51 21.93
N PRO A 603 -31.99 -17.92 20.71
CA PRO A 603 -32.24 -16.51 20.51
C PRO A 603 -33.61 -16.07 21.01
N ALA A 604 -33.74 -14.87 21.58
CA ALA A 604 -35.03 -14.32 22.02
C ALA A 604 -36.01 -14.17 20.83
N SER A 605 -35.50 -13.85 19.69
CA SER A 605 -36.21 -13.82 18.40
C SER A 605 -35.22 -13.94 17.24
N ILE A 606 -35.68 -14.45 16.10
CA ILE A 606 -34.93 -14.41 14.85
C ILE A 606 -35.67 -13.53 13.85
N LYS A 607 -34.96 -12.58 13.28
CA LYS A 607 -35.42 -11.69 12.22
C LYS A 607 -34.73 -12.06 10.93
N ILE A 608 -35.52 -12.43 9.92
CA ILE A 608 -34.99 -12.88 8.62
C ILE A 608 -35.24 -11.78 7.59
N GLY A 609 -34.16 -11.34 6.95
CA GLY A 609 -34.18 -10.37 5.86
C GLY A 609 -33.53 -10.87 4.59
N VAL A 610 -33.71 -10.11 3.54
CA VAL A 610 -33.10 -10.35 2.22
C VAL A 610 -32.32 -9.12 1.79
N MET A 611 -31.24 -9.34 1.05
CA MET A 611 -30.56 -8.29 0.33
C MET A 611 -31.07 -8.23 -1.10
N LEU A 612 -31.76 -7.14 -1.45
CA LEU A 612 -32.27 -6.89 -2.79
C LEU A 612 -31.09 -6.47 -3.67
N GLU A 613 -30.57 -7.41 -4.43
CA GLU A 613 -29.41 -7.28 -5.30
C GLU A 613 -29.72 -7.75 -6.73
N VAL A 614 -30.58 -8.75 -6.85
CA VAL A 614 -30.96 -9.35 -8.14
C VAL A 614 -32.26 -8.72 -8.63
N PRO A 615 -32.29 -8.06 -9.80
CA PRO A 615 -33.48 -7.37 -10.30
C PRO A 615 -34.72 -8.26 -10.44
N ALA A 616 -34.56 -9.55 -10.68
CA ALA A 616 -35.70 -10.50 -10.78
C ALA A 616 -36.59 -10.53 -9.54
N LEU A 617 -36.04 -10.22 -8.37
CA LEU A 617 -36.79 -10.19 -7.11
C LEU A 617 -37.77 -9.00 -7.02
N LEU A 618 -37.56 -7.93 -7.82
CA LEU A 618 -38.43 -6.76 -7.84
C LEU A 618 -39.89 -7.14 -8.22
N TRP A 619 -40.05 -8.06 -9.17
CA TRP A 619 -41.38 -8.54 -9.59
C TRP A 619 -42.04 -9.46 -8.60
N GLN A 620 -41.38 -9.81 -7.50
CA GLN A 620 -41.89 -10.69 -6.46
C GLN A 620 -42.01 -9.96 -5.09
N LEU A 621 -41.87 -8.63 -5.05
CA LEU A 621 -41.88 -7.83 -3.84
C LEU A 621 -43.12 -8.08 -2.95
N PRO A 622 -44.38 -8.15 -3.45
CA PRO A 622 -45.51 -8.45 -2.60
C PRO A 622 -45.37 -9.78 -1.88
N ALA A 623 -45.07 -10.85 -2.59
CA ALA A 623 -44.86 -12.17 -2.03
C ALA A 623 -43.65 -12.27 -1.12
N LEU A 624 -42.61 -11.52 -1.40
CA LEU A 624 -41.38 -11.41 -0.58
C LEU A 624 -41.69 -10.73 0.76
N CYS A 625 -42.36 -9.59 0.73
CA CYS A 625 -42.67 -8.79 1.93
C CYS A 625 -43.57 -9.55 2.97
N GLU A 626 -44.39 -10.48 2.53
CA GLU A 626 -45.12 -11.38 3.44
C GLU A 626 -44.22 -12.37 4.21
N ARG A 627 -42.99 -12.56 3.76
CA ARG A 627 -42.07 -13.62 4.23
C ARG A 627 -40.81 -13.13 4.90
N ILE A 628 -40.62 -11.83 4.99
CA ILE A 628 -39.42 -11.23 5.58
C ILE A 628 -39.76 -10.29 6.72
N ASP A 629 -38.86 -10.17 7.68
CA ASP A 629 -38.97 -9.21 8.78
C ASP A 629 -38.35 -7.84 8.42
N PHE A 630 -37.43 -7.77 7.44
CA PHE A 630 -36.81 -6.55 6.96
C PHE A 630 -36.22 -6.76 5.55
N LEU A 631 -36.05 -5.68 4.80
CA LEU A 631 -35.41 -5.68 3.48
C LEU A 631 -34.18 -4.75 3.48
N SER A 632 -33.10 -5.15 2.82
CA SER A 632 -31.94 -4.30 2.57
C SER A 632 -31.69 -4.17 1.10
N ILE A 633 -31.47 -2.96 0.60
CA ILE A 633 -31.06 -2.74 -0.80
C ILE A 633 -29.53 -2.81 -0.90
N GLY A 634 -29.02 -3.77 -1.67
CA GLY A 634 -27.58 -3.90 -2.00
C GLY A 634 -27.25 -3.12 -3.27
N THR A 635 -27.07 -1.80 -3.15
CA THR A 635 -26.98 -0.89 -4.28
C THR A 635 -25.91 -1.23 -5.31
N ASN A 636 -24.78 -1.76 -4.88
CA ASN A 636 -23.64 -2.06 -5.75
C ASN A 636 -23.96 -3.19 -6.75
N ASP A 637 -24.42 -4.34 -6.24
CA ASP A 637 -24.75 -5.49 -7.06
C ASP A 637 -26.05 -5.24 -7.84
N LEU A 638 -27.03 -4.56 -7.22
CA LEU A 638 -28.26 -4.17 -7.91
C LEU A 638 -27.97 -3.26 -9.10
N LEU A 639 -27.12 -2.24 -8.96
CA LEU A 639 -26.70 -1.36 -10.05
C LEU A 639 -26.01 -2.17 -11.16
N GLN A 640 -25.07 -3.03 -10.78
CA GLN A 640 -24.32 -3.88 -11.71
C GLN A 640 -25.25 -4.72 -12.57
N PHE A 641 -26.22 -5.39 -11.95
CA PHE A 641 -27.12 -6.28 -12.67
C PHE A 641 -28.23 -5.53 -13.43
N LEU A 642 -28.71 -4.41 -12.89
CA LEU A 642 -29.74 -3.60 -13.54
C LEU A 642 -29.25 -2.95 -14.83
N PHE A 643 -28.01 -2.43 -14.81
CA PHE A 643 -27.39 -1.78 -15.96
C PHE A 643 -26.49 -2.71 -16.77
N ALA A 644 -26.40 -3.99 -16.42
CA ALA A 644 -25.50 -4.96 -17.05
C ALA A 644 -24.06 -4.44 -17.17
N CYS A 645 -23.55 -3.79 -16.13
CA CYS A 645 -22.21 -3.21 -16.10
C CYS A 645 -21.35 -3.87 -15.03
N ASP A 646 -20.13 -4.26 -15.40
CA ASP A 646 -19.16 -4.78 -14.44
C ASP A 646 -18.51 -3.61 -13.66
N ARG A 647 -18.78 -3.52 -12.36
CA ARG A 647 -18.18 -2.52 -11.45
C ARG A 647 -16.67 -2.67 -11.29
N GLY A 648 -16.10 -3.85 -11.58
CA GLY A 648 -14.67 -4.10 -11.60
C GLY A 648 -13.96 -3.52 -12.82
N ASN A 649 -14.71 -3.13 -13.85
CA ASN A 649 -14.16 -2.51 -15.05
C ASN A 649 -14.02 -0.99 -14.85
N PRO A 650 -12.79 -0.43 -14.80
CA PRO A 650 -12.56 1.00 -14.53
C PRO A 650 -13.23 1.94 -15.55
N ARG A 651 -13.50 1.46 -16.77
CA ARG A 651 -14.16 2.26 -17.82
C ARG A 651 -15.67 2.34 -17.64
N LEU A 652 -16.27 1.47 -16.85
CA LEU A 652 -17.71 1.36 -16.62
C LEU A 652 -18.12 1.76 -15.22
N ALA A 653 -17.22 1.71 -14.23
CA ALA A 653 -17.50 1.92 -12.82
C ALA A 653 -18.15 3.28 -12.51
N GLU A 654 -17.77 4.32 -13.27
CA GLU A 654 -18.28 5.68 -13.11
C GLU A 654 -19.36 6.07 -14.12
N ARG A 655 -19.72 5.15 -15.02
CA ARG A 655 -20.62 5.47 -16.13
C ARG A 655 -22.07 5.66 -15.70
N TYR A 656 -22.50 4.97 -14.65
CA TYR A 656 -23.87 4.94 -14.19
C TYR A 656 -24.00 5.56 -12.80
N ASP A 657 -24.78 6.64 -12.72
CA ASP A 657 -25.07 7.29 -11.45
C ASP A 657 -26.10 6.47 -10.65
N PRO A 658 -25.77 6.05 -9.41
CA PRO A 658 -26.73 5.40 -8.52
C PRO A 658 -27.97 6.25 -8.19
N LEU A 659 -27.92 7.57 -8.40
CA LEU A 659 -29.05 8.49 -8.27
C LEU A 659 -29.72 8.82 -9.60
N SER A 660 -29.46 8.04 -10.64
CA SER A 660 -30.10 8.19 -11.95
C SER A 660 -31.62 7.95 -11.86
N ALA A 661 -32.37 8.55 -12.80
CA ALA A 661 -33.82 8.44 -12.82
C ALA A 661 -34.35 6.99 -12.78
N PRO A 662 -33.74 6.00 -13.49
CA PRO A 662 -34.15 4.60 -13.38
C PRO A 662 -33.98 4.03 -11.96
N MET A 663 -32.86 4.34 -11.28
CA MET A 663 -32.63 3.86 -9.91
C MET A 663 -33.60 4.49 -8.93
N LEU A 664 -33.85 5.80 -9.05
CA LEU A 664 -34.81 6.50 -8.20
C LEU A 664 -36.24 5.98 -8.42
N ALA A 665 -36.64 5.63 -9.63
CA ALA A 665 -37.92 5.01 -9.91
C ALA A 665 -38.05 3.63 -9.26
N LEU A 666 -36.99 2.82 -9.37
CA LEU A 666 -36.92 1.52 -8.69
C LEU A 666 -37.03 1.66 -7.18
N PHE A 667 -36.29 2.59 -6.58
CA PHE A 667 -36.34 2.82 -5.14
C PHE A 667 -37.74 3.22 -4.66
N ARG A 668 -38.47 4.08 -5.40
CA ARG A 668 -39.85 4.45 -5.10
C ARG A 668 -40.78 3.24 -5.08
N GLU A 669 -40.62 2.34 -6.05
CA GLU A 669 -41.42 1.11 -6.13
C GLU A 669 -41.15 0.20 -4.93
N VAL A 670 -39.87 -0.01 -4.56
CA VAL A 670 -39.49 -0.80 -3.40
C VAL A 670 -40.06 -0.19 -2.11
N ILE A 671 -39.94 1.14 -1.94
CA ILE A 671 -40.47 1.85 -0.77
C ILE A 671 -42.00 1.67 -0.66
N ALA A 672 -42.72 1.85 -1.77
CA ALA A 672 -44.17 1.72 -1.77
C ALA A 672 -44.62 0.32 -1.32
N HIS A 673 -43.96 -0.73 -1.81
CA HIS A 673 -44.26 -2.11 -1.42
C HIS A 673 -43.89 -2.38 0.06
N THR A 674 -42.71 -1.98 0.51
CA THR A 674 -42.29 -2.21 1.91
C THR A 674 -43.11 -1.41 2.90
N GLN A 675 -43.47 -0.17 2.60
CA GLN A 675 -44.37 0.65 3.44
C GLN A 675 -45.78 0.03 3.55
N THR A 676 -46.35 -0.42 2.42
CA THR A 676 -47.67 -1.06 2.42
C THR A 676 -47.66 -2.33 3.27
N ALA A 677 -46.58 -3.10 3.23
CA ALA A 677 -46.44 -4.33 3.99
C ALA A 677 -45.92 -4.11 5.44
N GLY A 678 -45.56 -2.89 5.85
CA GLY A 678 -44.99 -2.60 7.16
C GLY A 678 -43.60 -3.22 7.37
N VAL A 679 -42.86 -3.50 6.30
CA VAL A 679 -41.52 -4.11 6.33
C VAL A 679 -40.45 -3.02 6.43
N PRO A 680 -39.59 -3.00 7.46
CA PRO A 680 -38.48 -2.07 7.58
C PRO A 680 -37.54 -2.19 6.39
N LEU A 681 -37.16 -1.05 5.82
CA LEU A 681 -36.26 -0.96 4.67
C LEU A 681 -34.93 -0.32 5.09
N SER A 682 -33.84 -0.90 4.67
CA SER A 682 -32.50 -0.33 4.82
C SER A 682 -31.76 -0.33 3.49
N MET A 683 -30.78 0.57 3.33
CA MET A 683 -29.95 0.64 2.14
C MET A 683 -28.48 0.55 2.50
N CYS A 684 -27.78 -0.36 1.84
CA CYS A 684 -26.32 -0.45 1.89
C CYS A 684 -25.73 0.33 0.73
N TRP A 685 -25.01 1.40 1.05
CA TRP A 685 -24.34 2.21 0.04
C TRP A 685 -22.84 2.20 0.25
N ARG A 686 -22.08 1.85 -0.78
CA ARG A 686 -20.64 2.05 -0.81
C ARG A 686 -20.30 2.94 -1.99
N HIS A 687 -20.01 4.21 -1.74
CA HIS A 687 -19.41 5.07 -2.75
C HIS A 687 -17.89 4.83 -2.73
N GLY A 688 -17.32 4.43 -3.86
CA GLY A 688 -15.87 4.39 -4.02
C GLY A 688 -15.33 5.79 -3.76
N GLY A 689 -14.32 5.90 -2.91
CA GLY A 689 -13.77 7.09 -2.23
C GLY A 689 -13.44 8.35 -3.03
N GLU A 690 -14.17 8.68 -4.10
CA GLU A 690 -14.03 9.97 -4.79
C GLU A 690 -15.21 10.90 -4.52
N PRO A 691 -14.92 12.21 -4.26
CA PRO A 691 -15.96 13.23 -4.32
C PRO A 691 -16.47 13.28 -5.76
N ALA A 692 -17.78 13.19 -5.92
CA ALA A 692 -18.39 13.49 -7.19
C ALA A 692 -17.87 14.86 -7.64
N ARG A 693 -17.06 14.89 -8.69
CA ARG A 693 -16.80 16.09 -9.48
C ARG A 693 -18.09 16.41 -10.19
N SER A 694 -18.94 17.20 -9.59
CA SER A 694 -19.99 17.90 -10.31
C SER A 694 -19.77 19.37 -10.11
N ASP A 695 -19.66 20.10 -11.18
CA ASP A 695 -19.69 21.56 -11.21
C ASP A 695 -20.82 22.06 -10.32
N GLY A 696 -20.47 22.63 -9.15
CA GLY A 696 -21.33 23.48 -8.35
C GLY A 696 -22.38 22.82 -7.46
N ALA A 697 -22.34 21.50 -7.18
CA ALA A 697 -23.21 20.90 -6.17
C ALA A 697 -22.44 19.88 -5.34
N ASP A 698 -22.23 20.19 -4.06
CA ASP A 698 -21.77 19.27 -3.01
C ASP A 698 -22.78 18.11 -2.86
N ARG A 699 -22.66 17.09 -3.70
CA ARG A 699 -23.52 15.91 -3.63
C ARG A 699 -22.83 14.80 -2.87
N TYR A 700 -23.19 14.69 -1.61
CA TYR A 700 -23.32 13.51 -0.75
C TYR A 700 -22.15 12.52 -0.71
N ARG A 701 -21.25 12.71 0.25
CA ARG A 701 -20.35 11.66 0.75
C ARG A 701 -20.93 11.06 2.03
N PHE A 702 -21.11 9.75 1.99
CA PHE A 702 -21.34 8.98 3.19
C PHE A 702 -20.12 8.08 3.45
N PRO A 703 -19.58 8.03 4.67
CA PRO A 703 -18.70 6.94 5.09
C PRO A 703 -19.45 5.60 4.96
N ASP A 704 -18.77 4.46 5.07
CA ASP A 704 -19.30 3.10 4.93
C ASP A 704 -20.48 2.79 5.89
N THR A 705 -21.55 3.56 5.85
CA THR A 705 -22.72 3.52 6.74
C THR A 705 -23.98 3.09 6.02
N LEU A 706 -24.85 2.43 6.71
CA LEU A 706 -26.16 1.96 6.28
C LEU A 706 -27.25 2.96 6.65
N TYR A 707 -28.24 3.10 5.76
CA TYR A 707 -29.41 3.94 5.98
C TYR A 707 -30.69 3.12 6.07
N GLY A 708 -31.51 3.41 7.09
CA GLY A 708 -32.93 3.18 6.99
C GLY A 708 -33.53 4.46 6.40
N ALA A 709 -34.08 4.42 5.20
CA ALA A 709 -34.50 5.61 4.51
C ALA A 709 -35.91 5.50 3.96
N ASP A 710 -36.68 6.55 4.21
CA ASP A 710 -37.75 6.99 3.32
C ASP A 710 -37.09 7.80 2.18
N LEU A 711 -36.94 7.18 0.99
CA LEU A 711 -36.15 7.70 -0.11
C LEU A 711 -36.87 8.80 -0.92
N ASP A 712 -38.11 9.12 -0.60
CA ASP A 712 -38.89 10.17 -1.28
C ASP A 712 -38.58 11.59 -0.77
N ARG A 713 -37.63 11.77 0.17
CA ARG A 713 -37.42 13.05 0.85
C ARG A 713 -35.97 13.54 0.78
N PRO A 714 -35.75 14.88 0.71
CA PRO A 714 -34.39 15.46 0.65
C PRO A 714 -33.58 15.13 1.91
N ARG A 715 -32.29 14.92 1.70
CA ARG A 715 -31.35 14.43 2.71
C ARG A 715 -30.87 15.54 3.66
N GLN A 716 -30.41 15.13 4.86
CA GLN A 716 -29.92 16.00 5.93
C GLN A 716 -28.69 16.85 5.55
N ASP A 717 -27.95 16.46 4.48
CA ASP A 717 -26.75 17.17 4.01
C ASP A 717 -27.05 18.51 3.30
N ASP A 718 -28.34 18.84 3.07
CA ASP A 718 -28.77 20.17 2.60
C ASP A 718 -29.02 21.17 3.73
N ALA A 719 -28.71 20.83 4.98
CA ALA A 719 -28.73 21.78 6.09
C ALA A 719 -27.50 22.70 6.05
N PRO A 720 -27.63 24.01 6.34
CA PRO A 720 -26.57 25.00 6.27
C PRO A 720 -25.40 24.70 7.20
#